data_360c422e97e34a9884c82a248aa16c45
#
_entry.id   360c422e97e34a9884c82a248aa16c45
#
_cell.length_a   1.000
_cell.length_b   1.000
_cell.length_c   1.000
_cell.angle_alpha   90.00
_cell.angle_beta   90.00
_cell.angle_gamma   90.00
#
_symmetry.space_group_name_H-M   'P 1'
#
loop_
_entity.id
_entity.type
_entity.pdbx_description
1 polymer ?
#
loop_
_entity_poly.entity_id
_entity_poly.type
_entity_poly.pdbx_seq_one_letter_code
_entity_poly.pdbx_strand_id
1 'polypeptide(L)'
;MTPEMLATLTEQVAELVQTYSNNYLQFQRATYNETQVRVDFVNRFFKLLGWDVDNERGLPQHLREVTHEATVVVEEDGVHRSKKPDYSFKVGTEVLYFLETKKPAVNLTIDAAPAFQLRRYGWSGNLKVSVLTNFTDLYIYDCSVRPREGDDIGVAMIAHYHFDEYVERFEEIYNMLSKEAVLTGQFERHFGNIQGALCREPFDQYFLDQIRAWRMMLGEDILCNNPNVDAETLNIFVQRVLNRTIFLRICEDRCFENYESLKAITTYQDLRTMFAAADQKYDSGLFELLEEDRLTVSDSVIIEIFQSLYYPNNSYEFGVIDPYIIGQIYELFLDEALVIREDGHIEAQEKPEVVDSQGAVNTPKNITDIIIEETLRPLYENRTPEEVAQYRIADICCGSGNFLLSAFEYIVNYHIEYYRNHARENAERRGDIYQLAGSTNYILSYERKRSILKNNIFGVDIDPLAVEVSKFSLLLKALENSSLEEAEAFHQRTNQRILPNLDENIKNGNSLVNMAYARFDRSVYQNVSLMNKLKMFDWNAEFGNRKFDAIIGNPPYIRVQNMVHYSREEYDFYKSNHSPYVTAQTDTLDKYYLFIEKGLTLLNDGGMLGYIVPHKFMNIKSGAKLRELLSSNSSVKKILHFGTHQVFENRSTYTCILVLSKQGHEEFQIGFVQDWNRFLFNHDTECLTYPAAYISGQPWSFLPQNIVAHMEEISQSCVPLSSLVDIFVGVQTSADQIYIIHADREDDNFIYSYDRQGHEFQIEKGILRKSIYDTQLVSYERIKANSYIIFPYKAVNGRPVLYSLAEMTEDFPHALAYLNRFKDKLDERNMPGRTTENWFAFGRSQSLKRFLAGEHLVWPVLSTSSNYVYDNDMVVFTGGGNGPFYGIEKKATSQESIFYIQAILNHWLMELLVKSRASTFRGDYYSHGKQFIATLPIYKIDFENPSEVAKHQQIVEMVQNIMRLKEQLASAPNAARRTVLEHSITAINAELNSAIDELYQVESQEVEEQV
;
A
#
# COMPACT_ATOMS: atom_id res chain seq x y z
N MET A 1 11.45 18.81 -17.99
CA MET A 1 12.07 19.12 -19.33
C MET A 1 12.64 20.54 -19.34
N THR A 2 13.86 20.75 -19.91
CA THR A 2 14.43 22.09 -20.07
C THR A 2 13.84 22.80 -21.31
N PRO A 3 13.76 24.13 -21.32
CA PRO A 3 13.28 24.85 -22.52
C PRO A 3 14.05 24.55 -23.80
N GLU A 4 15.36 24.27 -23.70
CA GLU A 4 16.21 23.92 -24.84
C GLU A 4 15.87 22.56 -25.43
N MET A 5 15.60 21.61 -24.58
CA MET A 5 15.17 20.23 -24.95
C MET A 5 13.81 20.28 -25.65
N LEU A 6 12.85 21.03 -25.11
CA LEU A 6 11.54 21.23 -25.71
C LEU A 6 11.65 21.84 -27.10
N ALA A 7 12.46 22.88 -27.28
CA ALA A 7 12.69 23.52 -28.58
C ALA A 7 13.24 22.51 -29.60
N THR A 8 14.23 21.69 -29.23
CA THR A 8 14.81 20.65 -30.10
C THR A 8 13.79 19.63 -30.57
N LEU A 9 12.95 19.14 -29.62
CA LEU A 9 11.90 18.17 -29.94
C LEU A 9 10.81 18.80 -30.83
N THR A 10 10.46 20.06 -30.60
CA THR A 10 9.50 20.81 -31.43
C THR A 10 10.00 20.96 -32.87
N GLU A 11 11.29 21.20 -33.09
CA GLU A 11 11.88 21.23 -34.44
C GLU A 11 11.75 19.87 -35.14
N GLN A 12 12.00 18.76 -34.44
CA GLN A 12 11.87 17.43 -35.00
C GLN A 12 10.40 17.09 -35.33
N VAL A 13 9.46 17.54 -34.50
CA VAL A 13 8.02 17.42 -34.82
C VAL A 13 7.68 18.24 -36.04
N ALA A 14 8.23 19.47 -36.22
CA ALA A 14 8.02 20.30 -37.39
C ALA A 14 8.51 19.62 -38.66
N GLU A 15 9.66 18.95 -38.65
CA GLU A 15 10.15 18.17 -39.80
C GLU A 15 9.19 17.02 -40.18
N LEU A 16 8.66 16.31 -39.17
CA LEU A 16 7.72 15.23 -39.37
C LEU A 16 6.40 15.71 -39.96
N VAL A 17 5.84 16.81 -39.44
CA VAL A 17 4.64 17.47 -39.90
C VAL A 17 4.83 18.02 -41.31
N GLN A 18 5.99 18.64 -41.60
CA GLN A 18 6.30 19.15 -42.94
C GLN A 18 6.37 18.02 -43.97
N THR A 19 6.95 16.87 -43.62
CA THR A 19 7.01 15.67 -44.47
C THR A 19 5.62 15.17 -44.79
N TYR A 20 4.74 15.13 -43.80
CA TYR A 20 3.33 14.71 -43.97
C TYR A 20 2.56 15.71 -44.84
N SER A 21 2.67 16.99 -44.53
CA SER A 21 1.98 18.07 -45.27
C SER A 21 2.36 18.09 -46.75
N ASN A 22 3.66 17.97 -47.05
CA ASN A 22 4.17 17.99 -48.43
C ASN A 22 3.61 16.85 -49.30
N ASN A 23 3.24 15.74 -48.71
CA ASN A 23 2.79 14.55 -49.40
C ASN A 23 1.35 14.15 -49.01
N TYR A 24 0.58 15.08 -48.39
CA TYR A 24 -0.74 14.82 -47.82
C TYR A 24 -1.67 14.04 -48.76
N LEU A 25 -1.83 14.47 -50.02
CA LEU A 25 -2.70 13.80 -51.02
C LEU A 25 -2.26 12.38 -51.35
N GLN A 26 -0.96 12.05 -51.19
CA GLN A 26 -0.46 10.69 -51.42
C GLN A 26 -0.84 9.78 -50.25
N PHE A 27 -0.74 10.29 -49.00
CA PHE A 27 -1.06 9.53 -47.82
C PHE A 27 -2.57 9.31 -47.63
N GLN A 28 -3.41 10.19 -48.21
CA GLN A 28 -4.87 10.02 -48.21
C GLN A 28 -5.37 8.94 -49.22
N ARG A 29 -4.50 8.32 -50.00
CA ARG A 29 -4.91 7.24 -50.91
C ARG A 29 -5.20 5.94 -50.16
N ALA A 30 -6.20 5.20 -50.60
CA ALA A 30 -6.59 3.93 -49.98
C ALA A 30 -5.45 2.86 -50.00
N THR A 31 -4.44 3.03 -50.86
CA THR A 31 -3.27 2.14 -50.97
C THR A 31 -2.24 2.38 -49.87
N TYR A 32 -2.29 3.54 -49.17
CA TYR A 32 -1.44 3.78 -48.01
C TYR A 32 -2.12 3.20 -46.76
N ASN A 33 -1.53 2.11 -46.23
CA ASN A 33 -2.15 1.28 -45.21
C ASN A 33 -1.75 1.68 -43.78
N GLU A 34 -2.40 1.06 -42.78
CA GLU A 34 -2.14 1.30 -41.37
C GLU A 34 -0.70 1.00 -40.96
N THR A 35 -0.08 -0.05 -41.46
CA THR A 35 1.32 -0.40 -41.16
C THR A 35 2.27 0.70 -41.63
N GLN A 36 2.00 1.27 -42.78
CA GLN A 36 2.83 2.35 -43.32
C GLN A 36 2.72 3.61 -42.44
N VAL A 37 1.52 4.04 -42.05
CA VAL A 37 1.38 5.23 -41.19
C VAL A 37 2.00 4.99 -39.82
N ARG A 38 1.95 3.76 -39.28
CA ARG A 38 2.63 3.41 -38.03
C ARG A 38 4.15 3.63 -38.14
N VAL A 39 4.79 3.06 -39.13
CA VAL A 39 6.25 3.12 -39.29
C VAL A 39 6.74 4.51 -39.68
N ASP A 40 6.05 5.16 -40.63
CA ASP A 40 6.51 6.41 -41.21
C ASP A 40 6.28 7.61 -40.28
N PHE A 41 5.22 7.58 -39.43
CA PHE A 41 4.79 8.72 -38.64
C PHE A 41 4.53 8.41 -37.15
N VAL A 42 3.65 7.47 -36.84
CA VAL A 42 3.19 7.27 -35.47
C VAL A 42 4.33 6.83 -34.54
N ASN A 43 5.10 5.83 -34.93
CA ASN A 43 6.24 5.35 -34.14
C ASN A 43 7.26 6.47 -33.89
N ARG A 44 7.53 7.28 -34.92
CA ARG A 44 8.48 8.39 -34.81
C ARG A 44 7.96 9.49 -33.88
N PHE A 45 6.68 9.81 -33.95
CA PHE A 45 6.05 10.78 -33.05
C PHE A 45 6.10 10.36 -31.58
N PHE A 46 5.75 9.09 -31.28
CA PHE A 46 5.80 8.57 -29.90
C PHE A 46 7.23 8.39 -29.38
N LYS A 47 8.23 8.17 -30.25
CA LYS A 47 9.65 8.26 -29.87
C LYS A 47 10.05 9.67 -29.43
N LEU A 48 9.53 10.72 -30.07
CA LEU A 48 9.76 12.11 -29.65
C LEU A 48 9.08 12.42 -28.30
N LEU A 49 8.03 11.68 -27.94
CA LEU A 49 7.44 11.71 -26.59
C LEU A 49 8.24 10.91 -25.55
N GLY A 50 9.40 10.34 -25.95
CA GLY A 50 10.34 9.66 -25.04
C GLY A 50 10.09 8.16 -24.84
N TRP A 51 9.16 7.54 -25.58
CA TRP A 51 8.84 6.13 -25.50
C TRP A 51 9.79 5.26 -26.33
N ASP A 52 10.24 4.14 -25.78
CA ASP A 52 11.04 3.14 -26.49
C ASP A 52 10.15 2.21 -27.32
N VAL A 53 9.62 2.75 -28.43
CA VAL A 53 8.63 2.07 -29.30
C VAL A 53 9.19 0.80 -29.93
N ASP A 54 10.47 0.79 -30.31
CA ASP A 54 11.12 -0.33 -31.00
C ASP A 54 12.00 -1.20 -30.09
N ASN A 55 11.93 -0.98 -28.78
CA ASN A 55 12.77 -1.67 -27.78
C ASN A 55 14.28 -1.53 -28.06
N GLU A 56 14.74 -0.34 -28.37
CA GLU A 56 16.17 -0.04 -28.61
C GLU A 56 17.03 -0.30 -27.36
N ARG A 57 16.43 -0.18 -26.16
CA ARG A 57 17.08 -0.50 -24.88
C ARG A 57 17.27 -1.99 -24.64
N GLY A 58 16.66 -2.86 -25.46
CA GLY A 58 16.77 -4.30 -25.34
C GLY A 58 16.11 -4.90 -24.10
N LEU A 59 15.06 -4.27 -23.60
CA LEU A 59 14.31 -4.76 -22.44
C LEU A 59 13.69 -6.14 -22.74
N PRO A 60 13.56 -7.01 -21.71
CA PRO A 60 12.78 -8.22 -21.79
C PRO A 60 11.36 -7.95 -22.29
N GLN A 61 10.74 -8.92 -22.97
CA GLN A 61 9.45 -8.71 -23.63
C GLN A 61 8.35 -8.18 -22.70
N HIS A 62 8.29 -8.64 -21.47
CA HIS A 62 7.29 -8.25 -20.48
C HIS A 62 7.54 -6.85 -19.89
N LEU A 63 8.78 -6.35 -19.94
CA LEU A 63 9.18 -5.00 -19.46
C LEU A 63 9.27 -3.97 -20.59
N ARG A 64 8.90 -4.32 -21.83
CA ARG A 64 8.87 -3.36 -22.94
C ARG A 64 7.89 -2.23 -22.65
N GLU A 65 8.34 -1.02 -22.85
CA GLU A 65 7.54 0.19 -22.64
C GLU A 65 6.36 0.27 -23.61
N VAL A 66 6.56 -0.23 -24.84
CA VAL A 66 5.53 -0.28 -25.87
C VAL A 66 5.44 -1.70 -26.42
N THR A 67 4.25 -2.28 -26.36
CA THR A 67 3.97 -3.58 -26.99
C THR A 67 3.04 -3.39 -28.17
N HIS A 68 3.42 -4.03 -29.28
CA HIS A 68 2.60 -4.11 -30.48
C HIS A 68 1.74 -5.36 -30.39
N GLU A 69 0.40 -5.22 -30.36
CA GLU A 69 -0.51 -6.35 -30.37
C GLU A 69 -0.74 -6.78 -31.82
N ALA A 70 -0.33 -8.00 -32.17
CA ALA A 70 -0.63 -8.54 -33.47
C ALA A 70 -2.10 -8.96 -33.57
N THR A 71 -2.80 -8.40 -34.51
CA THR A 71 -4.13 -8.87 -34.89
C THR A 71 -3.97 -10.24 -35.56
N VAL A 72 -4.40 -11.32 -34.95
CA VAL A 72 -4.54 -12.61 -35.64
C VAL A 72 -5.69 -12.47 -36.60
N VAL A 73 -5.35 -12.23 -37.86
CA VAL A 73 -6.33 -12.20 -38.95
C VAL A 73 -6.59 -13.64 -39.38
N VAL A 74 -7.73 -14.19 -39.05
CA VAL A 74 -8.28 -15.36 -39.79
C VAL A 74 -9.45 -14.86 -40.58
N GLU A 75 -9.31 -14.85 -41.90
CA GLU A 75 -10.42 -14.68 -42.82
C GLU A 75 -11.11 -16.03 -43.02
N GLU A 76 -12.39 -16.06 -42.79
CA GLU A 76 -13.49 -16.52 -43.68
C GLU A 76 -14.72 -16.92 -42.83
N ASP A 77 -15.87 -16.52 -43.35
CA ASP A 77 -17.22 -16.93 -42.99
C ASP A 77 -17.65 -16.90 -41.51
N GLY A 78 -17.94 -15.70 -41.00
CA GLY A 78 -18.85 -15.58 -39.85
C GLY A 78 -18.19 -15.74 -38.46
N VAL A 79 -16.88 -15.76 -38.36
CA VAL A 79 -16.17 -15.91 -37.08
C VAL A 79 -15.86 -14.53 -36.49
N HIS A 80 -16.36 -14.28 -35.30
CA HIS A 80 -15.95 -13.13 -34.50
C HIS A 80 -14.44 -13.20 -34.17
N ARG A 81 -13.72 -12.12 -34.50
CA ARG A 81 -12.28 -12.00 -34.25
C ARG A 81 -12.04 -11.43 -32.87
N SER A 82 -11.11 -11.99 -32.09
CA SER A 82 -10.53 -11.31 -30.95
C SER A 82 -9.77 -10.09 -31.47
N LYS A 83 -10.30 -8.89 -31.25
CA LYS A 83 -9.65 -7.64 -31.64
C LYS A 83 -8.90 -7.12 -30.42
N LYS A 84 -7.64 -6.80 -30.57
CA LYS A 84 -6.81 -6.15 -29.56
C LYS A 84 -6.39 -4.77 -30.08
N PRO A 85 -6.11 -3.80 -29.19
CA PRO A 85 -5.58 -2.49 -29.60
C PRO A 85 -4.22 -2.63 -30.24
N ASP A 86 -3.87 -1.70 -31.15
CA ASP A 86 -2.65 -1.75 -31.92
C ASP A 86 -1.37 -1.64 -31.07
N TYR A 87 -1.42 -0.80 -30.01
CA TYR A 87 -0.32 -0.59 -29.08
C TYR A 87 -0.82 -0.51 -27.64
N SER A 88 0.01 -1.02 -26.73
CA SER A 88 -0.13 -0.79 -25.30
C SER A 88 1.12 -0.09 -24.77
N PHE A 89 0.95 1.06 -24.15
CA PHE A 89 2.01 1.82 -23.50
C PHE A 89 2.05 1.48 -22.01
N LYS A 90 3.24 1.16 -21.50
CA LYS A 90 3.40 0.53 -20.17
C LYS A 90 4.47 1.22 -19.32
N VAL A 91 4.28 1.12 -18.01
CA VAL A 91 5.30 1.37 -16.98
C VAL A 91 5.49 0.08 -16.21
N GLY A 92 6.68 -0.53 -16.30
CA GLY A 92 6.87 -1.88 -15.82
C GLY A 92 5.92 -2.85 -16.52
N THR A 93 5.04 -3.48 -15.77
CA THR A 93 4.01 -4.40 -16.29
C THR A 93 2.63 -3.77 -16.39
N GLU A 94 2.43 -2.55 -15.86
CA GLU A 94 1.15 -1.84 -15.85
C GLU A 94 0.90 -1.13 -17.18
N VAL A 95 -0.28 -1.36 -17.79
CA VAL A 95 -0.73 -0.67 -18.99
C VAL A 95 -1.30 0.70 -18.61
N LEU A 96 -0.76 1.77 -19.18
CA LEU A 96 -1.20 3.15 -18.95
C LEU A 96 -2.31 3.58 -19.88
N TYR A 97 -2.12 3.31 -21.18
CA TYR A 97 -3.10 3.61 -22.21
C TYR A 97 -2.91 2.75 -23.45
N PHE A 98 -4.00 2.55 -24.18
CA PHE A 98 -3.99 1.96 -25.52
C PHE A 98 -3.88 3.05 -26.59
N LEU A 99 -3.24 2.69 -27.70
CA LEU A 99 -3.23 3.49 -28.90
C LEU A 99 -3.77 2.63 -30.06
N GLU A 100 -4.79 3.15 -30.72
CA GLU A 100 -5.36 2.58 -31.94
C GLU A 100 -4.98 3.46 -33.12
N THR A 101 -4.56 2.86 -34.21
CA THR A 101 -4.19 3.57 -35.44
C THR A 101 -5.15 3.24 -36.55
N LYS A 102 -5.38 4.20 -37.41
CA LYS A 102 -6.15 4.02 -38.65
C LYS A 102 -5.39 4.59 -39.84
N LYS A 103 -5.65 4.08 -41.04
CA LYS A 103 -5.07 4.69 -42.27
C LYS A 103 -5.54 6.12 -42.42
N PRO A 104 -4.71 7.07 -42.95
CA PRO A 104 -5.06 8.46 -43.09
C PRO A 104 -6.31 8.74 -43.95
N ALA A 105 -6.67 7.82 -44.84
CA ALA A 105 -7.88 7.91 -45.67
C ALA A 105 -9.18 7.73 -44.84
N VAL A 106 -9.14 7.28 -43.62
CA VAL A 106 -10.31 7.21 -42.71
C VAL A 106 -10.51 8.58 -42.09
N ASN A 107 -11.66 9.17 -42.31
CA ASN A 107 -12.01 10.45 -41.72
C ASN A 107 -12.49 10.24 -40.28
N LEU A 108 -11.59 10.44 -39.31
CA LEU A 108 -11.88 10.25 -37.89
C LEU A 108 -12.80 11.35 -37.32
N THR A 109 -13.06 12.45 -38.04
CA THR A 109 -13.98 13.50 -37.59
C THR A 109 -15.46 13.17 -37.87
N ILE A 110 -15.71 12.14 -38.71
CA ILE A 110 -17.08 11.75 -39.13
C ILE A 110 -17.38 10.31 -38.71
N ASP A 111 -16.41 9.40 -38.78
CA ASP A 111 -16.59 7.99 -38.47
C ASP A 111 -16.38 7.75 -36.96
N ALA A 112 -17.47 7.57 -36.23
CA ALA A 112 -17.44 7.32 -34.77
C ALA A 112 -17.05 5.87 -34.41
N ALA A 113 -17.08 4.92 -35.33
CA ALA A 113 -16.87 3.51 -35.03
C ALA A 113 -15.45 3.21 -34.46
N PRO A 114 -14.34 3.78 -34.97
CA PRO A 114 -13.02 3.59 -34.38
C PRO A 114 -12.92 4.14 -32.94
N ALA A 115 -13.50 5.30 -32.67
CA ALA A 115 -13.53 5.93 -31.37
C ALA A 115 -14.33 5.07 -30.35
N PHE A 116 -15.49 4.62 -30.75
CA PHE A 116 -16.33 3.75 -29.94
C PHE A 116 -15.63 2.41 -29.62
N GLN A 117 -14.98 1.79 -30.60
CA GLN A 117 -14.22 0.55 -30.40
C GLN A 117 -13.05 0.75 -29.42
N LEU A 118 -12.24 1.80 -29.61
CA LEU A 118 -11.12 2.09 -28.72
C LEU A 118 -11.57 2.37 -27.28
N ARG A 119 -12.65 3.14 -27.12
CA ARG A 119 -13.25 3.43 -25.81
C ARG A 119 -13.73 2.16 -25.11
N ARG A 120 -14.31 1.20 -25.83
CA ARG A 120 -14.69 -0.11 -25.27
C ARG A 120 -13.46 -0.87 -24.76
N TYR A 121 -12.37 -0.87 -25.52
CA TYR A 121 -11.10 -1.49 -25.07
C TYR A 121 -10.55 -0.81 -23.83
N GLY A 122 -10.41 0.52 -23.86
CA GLY A 122 -9.87 1.28 -22.74
C GLY A 122 -10.71 1.17 -21.48
N TRP A 123 -12.04 1.22 -21.62
CA TRP A 123 -12.98 1.06 -20.51
C TRP A 123 -12.92 -0.35 -19.92
N SER A 124 -13.02 -1.40 -20.75
CA SER A 124 -12.94 -2.79 -20.30
C SER A 124 -11.55 -3.16 -19.74
N GLY A 125 -10.49 -2.51 -20.22
CA GLY A 125 -9.14 -2.63 -19.67
C GLY A 125 -8.90 -1.81 -18.39
N ASN A 126 -9.92 -1.15 -17.86
CA ASN A 126 -9.87 -0.28 -16.66
C ASN A 126 -8.79 0.81 -16.76
N LEU A 127 -8.59 1.38 -17.94
CA LEU A 127 -7.60 2.42 -18.18
C LEU A 127 -8.19 3.81 -17.88
N LYS A 128 -7.30 4.79 -17.65
CA LYS A 128 -7.71 6.20 -17.50
C LYS A 128 -8.01 6.85 -18.84
N VAL A 129 -7.15 6.61 -19.81
CA VAL A 129 -7.26 7.20 -21.16
C VAL A 129 -6.90 6.20 -22.25
N SER A 130 -7.30 6.52 -23.48
CA SER A 130 -6.87 5.84 -24.70
C SER A 130 -6.71 6.86 -25.84
N VAL A 131 -5.86 6.55 -26.80
CA VAL A 131 -5.47 7.44 -27.88
C VAL A 131 -5.86 6.83 -29.21
N LEU A 132 -6.53 7.62 -30.08
CA LEU A 132 -6.87 7.26 -31.46
C LEU A 132 -6.12 8.19 -32.42
N THR A 133 -5.44 7.64 -33.42
CA THR A 133 -4.80 8.49 -34.43
C THR A 133 -4.75 7.83 -35.80
N ASN A 134 -4.78 8.66 -36.82
CA ASN A 134 -4.39 8.34 -38.20
C ASN A 134 -3.27 9.25 -38.69
N PHE A 135 -2.58 9.90 -37.75
CA PHE A 135 -1.62 10.99 -37.88
C PHE A 135 -2.21 12.32 -38.43
N THR A 136 -3.27 12.30 -39.25
CA THR A 136 -4.02 13.52 -39.59
C THR A 136 -4.64 14.11 -38.34
N ASP A 137 -5.26 13.27 -37.53
CA ASP A 137 -5.94 13.62 -36.30
C ASP A 137 -5.43 12.73 -35.15
N LEU A 138 -5.32 13.32 -33.96
CA LEU A 138 -5.00 12.62 -32.70
C LEU A 138 -6.08 12.96 -31.68
N TYR A 139 -6.75 11.96 -31.16
CA TYR A 139 -7.80 12.07 -30.15
C TYR A 139 -7.36 11.40 -28.86
N ILE A 140 -7.67 12.01 -27.72
CA ILE A 140 -7.48 11.43 -26.38
C ILE A 140 -8.86 11.29 -25.75
N TYR A 141 -9.21 10.10 -25.28
CA TYR A 141 -10.48 9.76 -24.68
C TYR A 141 -10.37 9.39 -23.22
N ASP A 142 -11.33 9.84 -22.39
CA ASP A 142 -11.54 9.41 -21.01
C ASP A 142 -12.16 8.02 -20.98
N CYS A 143 -11.41 7.03 -20.51
CA CYS A 143 -11.89 5.64 -20.40
C CYS A 143 -12.68 5.36 -19.13
N SER A 144 -12.84 6.32 -18.23
CA SER A 144 -13.76 6.19 -17.08
C SER A 144 -15.23 6.41 -17.47
N VAL A 145 -15.49 6.90 -18.68
CA VAL A 145 -16.84 7.09 -19.22
C VAL A 145 -17.28 5.85 -19.99
N ARG A 146 -18.31 5.18 -19.50
CA ARG A 146 -18.86 3.97 -20.13
C ARG A 146 -19.31 4.23 -21.57
N PRO A 147 -18.83 3.47 -22.57
CA PRO A 147 -19.29 3.59 -23.95
C PRO A 147 -20.72 3.12 -24.11
N ARG A 148 -21.57 3.86 -24.86
CA ARG A 148 -22.97 3.53 -25.12
C ARG A 148 -23.22 3.51 -26.61
N GLU A 149 -24.21 2.70 -27.03
CA GLU A 149 -24.63 2.65 -28.41
C GLU A 149 -25.13 4.01 -28.90
N GLY A 150 -24.64 4.46 -30.06
CA GLY A 150 -24.95 5.77 -30.61
C GLY A 150 -24.12 6.93 -30.13
N ASP A 151 -23.10 6.66 -29.25
CA ASP A 151 -22.12 7.70 -28.90
C ASP A 151 -21.46 8.27 -30.16
N ASP A 152 -21.41 9.59 -30.25
CA ASP A 152 -20.65 10.29 -31.27
C ASP A 152 -19.18 10.44 -30.88
N ILE A 153 -18.37 10.97 -31.81
CA ILE A 153 -16.94 11.15 -31.64
C ILE A 153 -16.55 12.07 -30.47
N GLY A 154 -17.42 13.02 -30.13
CA GLY A 154 -17.19 14.01 -29.08
C GLY A 154 -17.43 13.44 -27.66
N VAL A 155 -18.07 12.28 -27.54
CA VAL A 155 -18.35 11.69 -26.22
C VAL A 155 -17.07 11.21 -25.57
N ALA A 156 -16.83 11.63 -24.32
CA ALA A 156 -15.62 11.33 -23.54
C ALA A 156 -14.29 11.82 -24.16
N MET A 157 -14.35 12.69 -25.15
CA MET A 157 -13.14 13.30 -25.73
C MET A 157 -12.52 14.31 -24.75
N ILE A 158 -11.25 14.11 -24.39
CA ILE A 158 -10.46 15.03 -23.57
C ILE A 158 -9.80 16.09 -24.45
N ALA A 159 -9.17 15.65 -25.54
CA ALA A 159 -8.44 16.51 -26.45
C ALA A 159 -8.50 15.99 -27.89
N HIS A 160 -8.41 16.91 -28.83
CA HIS A 160 -8.26 16.65 -30.26
C HIS A 160 -7.21 17.60 -30.84
N TYR A 161 -6.31 17.06 -31.66
CA TYR A 161 -5.27 17.77 -32.34
C TYR A 161 -5.26 17.35 -33.81
N HIS A 162 -5.29 18.33 -34.72
CA HIS A 162 -5.03 18.11 -36.13
C HIS A 162 -3.51 18.26 -36.41
N PHE A 163 -2.95 17.58 -37.40
CA PHE A 163 -1.50 17.50 -37.62
C PHE A 163 -0.81 18.87 -37.77
N ASP A 164 -1.50 19.89 -38.29
CA ASP A 164 -0.97 21.24 -38.42
C ASP A 164 -0.86 21.98 -37.06
N GLU A 165 -1.55 21.55 -36.05
CA GLU A 165 -1.45 22.07 -34.68
C GLU A 165 -0.36 21.38 -33.85
N TYR A 166 0.20 20.23 -34.31
CA TYR A 166 1.16 19.46 -33.50
C TYR A 166 2.39 20.26 -33.08
N VAL A 167 2.89 21.17 -33.95
CA VAL A 167 4.08 22.00 -33.64
C VAL A 167 3.74 23.04 -32.57
N GLU A 168 2.63 23.74 -32.72
CA GLU A 168 2.21 24.81 -31.81
C GLU A 168 1.80 24.27 -30.44
N ARG A 169 1.13 23.10 -30.41
CA ARG A 169 0.60 22.48 -29.21
C ARG A 169 1.43 21.28 -28.71
N PHE A 170 2.68 21.14 -29.15
CA PHE A 170 3.53 20.01 -28.81
C PHE A 170 3.78 19.91 -27.31
N GLU A 171 4.00 21.02 -26.62
CA GLU A 171 4.20 21.04 -25.17
C GLU A 171 2.97 20.49 -24.42
N GLU A 172 1.76 20.81 -24.87
CA GLU A 172 0.53 20.28 -24.29
C GLU A 172 0.44 18.76 -24.46
N ILE A 173 0.68 18.27 -25.70
CA ILE A 173 0.68 16.82 -25.98
C ILE A 173 1.77 16.11 -25.16
N TYR A 174 2.96 16.71 -25.08
CA TYR A 174 4.08 16.15 -24.33
C TYR A 174 3.77 16.04 -22.84
N ASN A 175 3.18 17.07 -22.25
CA ASN A 175 2.81 17.07 -20.82
C ASN A 175 1.70 16.07 -20.48
N MET A 176 0.93 15.60 -21.46
CA MET A 176 -0.10 14.58 -21.29
C MET A 176 0.41 13.15 -21.56
N LEU A 177 1.12 12.93 -22.67
CA LEU A 177 1.37 11.59 -23.19
C LEU A 177 2.83 11.15 -23.15
N SER A 178 3.77 12.02 -22.76
CA SER A 178 5.19 11.65 -22.73
C SER A 178 5.54 10.72 -21.58
N LYS A 179 6.61 9.96 -21.77
CA LYS A 179 7.20 9.15 -20.70
C LYS A 179 7.63 10.00 -19.51
N GLU A 180 8.17 11.20 -19.73
CA GLU A 180 8.54 12.12 -18.66
C GLU A 180 7.32 12.60 -17.86
N ALA A 181 6.18 12.82 -18.53
CA ALA A 181 4.93 13.18 -17.84
C ALA A 181 4.48 12.07 -16.87
N VAL A 182 4.66 10.82 -17.25
CA VAL A 182 4.39 9.68 -16.36
C VAL A 182 5.37 9.65 -15.19
N LEU A 183 6.67 9.71 -15.44
CA LEU A 183 7.72 9.68 -14.42
C LEU A 183 7.61 10.82 -13.39
N THR A 184 7.19 12.01 -13.83
CA THR A 184 7.04 13.18 -12.95
C THR A 184 5.66 13.27 -12.28
N GLY A 185 4.79 12.29 -12.51
CA GLY A 185 3.41 12.27 -11.99
C GLY A 185 2.49 13.32 -12.64
N GLN A 186 2.89 13.92 -13.77
CA GLN A 186 2.04 14.85 -14.52
C GLN A 186 0.87 14.13 -15.18
N PHE A 187 1.10 12.94 -15.72
CA PHE A 187 0.06 12.06 -16.26
C PHE A 187 -1.07 11.84 -15.25
N GLU A 188 -0.74 11.48 -14.02
CA GLU A 188 -1.69 11.28 -12.93
C GLU A 188 -2.43 12.58 -12.56
N ARG A 189 -1.75 13.70 -12.55
CA ARG A 189 -2.38 15.01 -12.27
C ARG A 189 -3.35 15.43 -13.37
N HIS A 190 -3.04 15.14 -14.64
CA HIS A 190 -3.92 15.45 -15.76
C HIS A 190 -5.15 14.53 -15.80
N PHE A 191 -4.93 13.23 -15.64
CA PHE A 191 -5.98 12.23 -15.87
C PHE A 191 -6.60 11.64 -14.60
N GLY A 192 -5.98 11.78 -13.45
CA GLY A 192 -6.50 11.30 -12.16
C GLY A 192 -7.68 12.11 -11.62
N ASN A 193 -7.77 13.40 -11.96
CA ASN A 193 -8.83 14.32 -11.48
C ASN A 193 -9.43 15.17 -12.60
N ILE A 194 -9.93 14.54 -13.67
CA ILE A 194 -10.65 15.29 -14.71
C ILE A 194 -11.97 15.79 -14.12
N GLN A 195 -12.04 17.07 -13.74
CA GLN A 195 -13.27 17.69 -13.24
C GLN A 195 -14.21 17.99 -14.41
N GLY A 196 -15.45 17.51 -14.32
CA GLY A 196 -16.54 17.93 -15.21
C GLY A 196 -17.09 16.87 -16.17
N ALA A 197 -16.60 15.64 -16.17
CA ALA A 197 -17.21 14.58 -16.97
C ALA A 197 -18.56 14.17 -16.35
N LEU A 198 -19.64 14.39 -17.09
CA LEU A 198 -20.96 13.88 -16.79
C LEU A 198 -20.93 12.34 -16.80
N CYS A 199 -21.35 11.70 -15.73
CA CYS A 199 -21.56 10.24 -15.63
C CYS A 199 -20.31 9.39 -15.84
N ARG A 200 -19.31 9.50 -14.95
CA ARG A 200 -18.23 8.51 -14.85
C ARG A 200 -18.80 7.21 -14.30
N GLU A 201 -18.59 6.14 -15.02
CA GLU A 201 -18.87 4.76 -14.62
C GLU A 201 -17.61 3.93 -14.95
N PRO A 202 -16.52 3.95 -14.11
CA PRO A 202 -15.35 3.13 -14.33
C PRO A 202 -15.70 1.66 -14.41
N PHE A 203 -14.95 0.89 -15.20
CA PHE A 203 -15.27 -0.53 -15.44
C PHE A 203 -15.30 -1.35 -14.15
N ASP A 204 -14.31 -1.20 -13.29
CA ASP A 204 -14.19 -1.93 -12.02
C ASP A 204 -15.40 -1.70 -11.11
N GLN A 205 -15.79 -0.44 -10.92
CA GLN A 205 -16.96 -0.08 -10.10
C GLN A 205 -18.25 -0.60 -10.75
N TYR A 206 -18.43 -0.36 -12.05
CA TYR A 206 -19.61 -0.80 -12.76
C TYR A 206 -19.74 -2.33 -12.75
N PHE A 207 -18.66 -3.06 -13.00
CA PHE A 207 -18.68 -4.52 -13.02
C PHE A 207 -18.90 -5.11 -11.62
N LEU A 208 -18.31 -4.49 -10.59
CA LEU A 208 -18.58 -4.85 -9.19
C LEU A 208 -20.06 -4.70 -8.82
N ASP A 209 -20.67 -3.58 -9.20
CA ASP A 209 -22.10 -3.34 -8.94
C ASP A 209 -23.00 -4.33 -9.70
N GLN A 210 -22.62 -4.71 -10.93
CA GLN A 210 -23.31 -5.75 -11.69
C GLN A 210 -23.19 -7.13 -11.00
N ILE A 211 -21.99 -7.52 -10.57
CA ILE A 211 -21.81 -8.79 -9.86
C ILE A 211 -22.61 -8.81 -8.56
N ARG A 212 -22.65 -7.71 -7.80
CA ARG A 212 -23.49 -7.58 -6.61
C ARG A 212 -24.97 -7.76 -6.95
N ALA A 213 -25.45 -7.11 -8.00
CA ALA A 213 -26.83 -7.26 -8.45
C ALA A 213 -27.15 -8.70 -8.85
N TRP A 214 -26.29 -9.38 -9.61
CA TRP A 214 -26.48 -10.78 -9.98
C TRP A 214 -26.43 -11.73 -8.77
N ARG A 215 -25.53 -11.47 -7.80
CA ARG A 215 -25.49 -12.26 -6.55
C ARG A 215 -26.78 -12.15 -5.74
N MET A 216 -27.31 -10.93 -5.59
CA MET A 216 -28.57 -10.72 -4.88
C MET A 216 -29.72 -11.39 -5.61
N MET A 217 -29.84 -11.21 -6.92
CA MET A 217 -30.89 -11.81 -7.77
C MET A 217 -30.85 -13.34 -7.70
N LEU A 218 -29.69 -13.96 -7.89
CA LEU A 218 -29.52 -15.41 -7.77
C LEU A 218 -29.79 -15.90 -6.34
N GLY A 219 -29.29 -15.19 -5.33
CA GLY A 219 -29.48 -15.58 -3.93
C GLY A 219 -30.95 -15.61 -3.52
N GLU A 220 -31.70 -14.56 -3.84
CA GLU A 220 -33.13 -14.47 -3.56
C GLU A 220 -33.93 -15.55 -4.29
N ASP A 221 -33.65 -15.78 -5.57
CA ASP A 221 -34.30 -16.80 -6.37
C ASP A 221 -34.00 -18.21 -5.86
N ILE A 222 -32.73 -18.50 -5.53
CA ILE A 222 -32.33 -19.81 -4.97
C ILE A 222 -33.01 -20.06 -3.64
N LEU A 223 -33.05 -19.08 -2.74
CA LEU A 223 -33.70 -19.22 -1.43
C LEU A 223 -35.20 -19.46 -1.59
N CYS A 224 -35.87 -18.76 -2.53
CA CYS A 224 -37.29 -19.00 -2.84
C CYS A 224 -37.54 -20.42 -3.34
N ASN A 225 -36.70 -20.93 -4.22
CA ASN A 225 -36.86 -22.26 -4.81
C ASN A 225 -36.36 -23.41 -3.89
N ASN A 226 -35.47 -23.08 -2.89
CA ASN A 226 -34.84 -24.06 -2.00
C ASN A 226 -34.88 -23.54 -0.54
N PRO A 227 -36.04 -23.58 0.16
CA PRO A 227 -36.24 -22.89 1.45
C PRO A 227 -35.36 -23.41 2.60
N ASN A 228 -34.70 -24.57 2.48
CA ASN A 228 -33.87 -25.20 3.51
C ASN A 228 -32.37 -25.01 3.25
N VAL A 229 -31.97 -24.23 2.26
CA VAL A 229 -30.56 -23.97 1.98
C VAL A 229 -29.94 -23.14 3.10
N ASP A 230 -28.74 -23.52 3.58
CA ASP A 230 -27.99 -22.71 4.51
C ASP A 230 -27.18 -21.62 3.79
N ALA A 231 -26.77 -20.61 4.54
CA ALA A 231 -26.07 -19.46 3.98
C ALA A 231 -24.70 -19.80 3.35
N GLU A 232 -23.98 -20.79 3.87
CA GLU A 232 -22.68 -21.21 3.34
C GLU A 232 -22.85 -21.87 1.98
N THR A 233 -23.75 -22.86 1.88
CA THR A 233 -24.12 -23.54 0.61
C THR A 233 -24.64 -22.54 -0.43
N LEU A 234 -25.48 -21.59 -0.02
CA LEU A 234 -26.01 -20.53 -0.89
C LEU A 234 -24.88 -19.69 -1.50
N ASN A 235 -23.97 -19.17 -0.66
CA ASN A 235 -22.87 -18.33 -1.13
C ASN A 235 -21.94 -19.09 -2.11
N ILE A 236 -21.60 -20.34 -1.79
CA ILE A 236 -20.75 -21.20 -2.65
C ILE A 236 -21.43 -21.43 -4.00
N PHE A 237 -22.71 -21.77 -4.00
CA PHE A 237 -23.44 -22.07 -5.23
C PHE A 237 -23.62 -20.83 -6.13
N VAL A 238 -24.02 -19.69 -5.56
CA VAL A 238 -24.13 -18.41 -6.29
C VAL A 238 -22.80 -18.06 -6.94
N GLN A 239 -21.70 -18.18 -6.18
CA GLN A 239 -20.36 -17.88 -6.67
C GLN A 239 -19.95 -18.79 -7.84
N ARG A 240 -20.21 -20.09 -7.72
CA ARG A 240 -19.88 -21.06 -8.79
C ARG A 240 -20.64 -20.78 -10.07
N VAL A 241 -21.94 -20.49 -9.98
CA VAL A 241 -22.75 -20.15 -11.17
C VAL A 241 -22.17 -18.93 -11.88
N LEU A 242 -21.82 -17.87 -11.14
CA LEU A 242 -21.23 -16.66 -11.72
C LEU A 242 -19.85 -16.90 -12.31
N ASN A 243 -18.96 -17.61 -11.59
CA ASN A 243 -17.62 -17.91 -12.08
C ASN A 243 -17.65 -18.73 -13.38
N ARG A 244 -18.50 -19.78 -13.43
CA ARG A 244 -18.68 -20.60 -14.62
C ARG A 244 -19.23 -19.79 -15.81
N THR A 245 -20.19 -18.91 -15.55
CA THR A 245 -20.79 -18.04 -16.56
C THR A 245 -19.79 -17.04 -17.13
N ILE A 246 -19.06 -16.34 -16.27
CA ILE A 246 -18.04 -15.35 -16.67
C ILE A 246 -16.88 -16.05 -17.40
N PHE A 247 -16.46 -17.25 -16.95
CA PHE A 247 -15.44 -18.02 -17.63
C PHE A 247 -15.84 -18.33 -19.07
N LEU A 248 -17.06 -18.89 -19.28
CA LEU A 248 -17.56 -19.20 -20.63
C LEU A 248 -17.67 -17.96 -21.49
N ARG A 249 -18.12 -16.85 -20.91
CA ARG A 249 -18.25 -15.57 -21.64
C ARG A 249 -16.89 -15.03 -22.09
N ILE A 250 -15.85 -15.15 -21.26
CA ILE A 250 -14.46 -14.82 -21.64
C ILE A 250 -13.95 -15.77 -22.72
N CYS A 251 -14.25 -17.08 -22.60
CA CYS A 251 -13.89 -18.07 -23.62
C CYS A 251 -14.55 -17.79 -24.98
N GLU A 252 -15.77 -17.25 -25.01
CA GLU A 252 -16.42 -16.78 -26.26
C GLU A 252 -15.60 -15.65 -26.90
N ASP A 253 -15.26 -14.59 -26.14
CA ASP A 253 -14.51 -13.46 -26.69
C ASP A 253 -13.08 -13.83 -27.10
N ARG A 254 -12.52 -14.87 -26.49
CA ARG A 254 -11.19 -15.41 -26.82
C ARG A 254 -11.25 -16.55 -27.87
N CYS A 255 -12.39 -16.79 -28.49
CA CYS A 255 -12.63 -17.81 -29.51
C CYS A 255 -12.39 -19.28 -29.08
N PHE A 256 -12.47 -19.59 -27.77
CA PHE A 256 -12.49 -20.96 -27.26
C PHE A 256 -13.89 -21.57 -27.26
N GLU A 257 -14.93 -20.73 -27.25
CA GLU A 257 -16.34 -21.07 -27.39
C GLU A 257 -16.97 -20.25 -28.52
N ASN A 258 -18.11 -20.74 -29.05
CA ASN A 258 -18.87 -20.01 -30.06
C ASN A 258 -19.46 -18.73 -29.44
N TYR A 259 -19.31 -17.61 -30.11
CA TYR A 259 -19.85 -16.34 -29.63
C TYR A 259 -21.38 -16.39 -29.51
N GLU A 260 -21.93 -15.78 -28.45
CA GLU A 260 -23.35 -15.80 -28.07
C GLU A 260 -23.91 -17.18 -27.68
N SER A 261 -23.05 -18.16 -27.34
CA SER A 261 -23.52 -19.48 -26.91
C SER A 261 -24.32 -19.44 -25.61
N LEU A 262 -23.91 -18.58 -24.64
CA LEU A 262 -24.69 -18.34 -23.41
C LEU A 262 -26.05 -17.64 -23.69
N LYS A 263 -26.09 -16.73 -24.66
CA LYS A 263 -27.31 -16.03 -25.05
C LYS A 263 -28.40 -16.96 -25.64
N ALA A 264 -27.97 -18.09 -26.17
CA ALA A 264 -28.86 -19.12 -26.71
C ALA A 264 -29.52 -19.98 -25.62
N ILE A 265 -29.06 -19.92 -24.37
CA ILE A 265 -29.64 -20.65 -23.23
C ILE A 265 -30.98 -20.06 -22.86
N THR A 266 -32.01 -20.92 -22.77
CA THR A 266 -33.37 -20.52 -22.43
C THR A 266 -33.91 -21.14 -21.15
N THR A 267 -33.25 -22.19 -20.63
CA THR A 267 -33.64 -22.87 -19.39
C THR A 267 -32.42 -23.12 -18.50
N TYR A 268 -32.61 -23.22 -17.18
CA TYR A 268 -31.58 -23.65 -16.25
C TYR A 268 -31.04 -25.05 -16.56
N GLN A 269 -31.88 -25.93 -17.09
CA GLN A 269 -31.47 -27.28 -17.51
C GLN A 269 -30.48 -27.24 -18.71
N ASP A 270 -30.69 -26.32 -19.66
CA ASP A 270 -29.74 -26.11 -20.78
C ASP A 270 -28.41 -25.62 -20.25
N LEU A 271 -28.40 -24.72 -19.27
CA LEU A 271 -27.20 -24.24 -18.60
C LEU A 271 -26.43 -25.38 -17.91
N ARG A 272 -27.13 -26.25 -17.19
CA ARG A 272 -26.50 -27.43 -16.55
C ARG A 272 -25.89 -28.36 -17.61
N THR A 273 -26.55 -28.52 -18.74
CA THR A 273 -26.07 -29.34 -19.87
C THR A 273 -24.80 -28.71 -20.45
N MET A 274 -24.77 -27.38 -20.59
CA MET A 274 -23.59 -26.63 -21.03
C MET A 274 -22.42 -26.76 -20.04
N PHE A 275 -22.68 -26.64 -18.74
CA PHE A 275 -21.65 -26.83 -17.71
C PHE A 275 -21.10 -28.27 -17.73
N ALA A 276 -21.94 -29.27 -17.91
CA ALA A 276 -21.47 -30.66 -18.05
C ALA A 276 -20.62 -30.88 -19.30
N ALA A 277 -20.95 -30.23 -20.42
CA ALA A 277 -20.13 -30.25 -21.63
C ALA A 277 -18.79 -29.52 -21.41
N ALA A 278 -18.80 -28.36 -20.72
CA ALA A 278 -17.60 -27.62 -20.37
C ALA A 278 -16.69 -28.41 -19.41
N ASP A 279 -17.27 -29.17 -18.46
CA ASP A 279 -16.50 -30.07 -17.61
C ASP A 279 -15.77 -31.14 -18.41
N GLN A 280 -16.43 -31.74 -19.38
CA GLN A 280 -15.79 -32.72 -20.29
C GLN A 280 -14.67 -32.09 -21.12
N LYS A 281 -14.81 -30.83 -21.55
CA LYS A 281 -13.83 -30.12 -22.38
C LYS A 281 -12.63 -29.62 -21.57
N TYR A 282 -12.87 -28.99 -20.43
CA TYR A 282 -11.85 -28.24 -19.70
C TYR A 282 -11.23 -28.99 -18.52
N ASP A 283 -11.96 -29.85 -17.78
CA ASP A 283 -11.50 -30.60 -16.60
C ASP A 283 -10.81 -29.73 -15.51
N SER A 284 -11.33 -28.56 -15.31
CA SER A 284 -10.65 -27.56 -14.49
C SER A 284 -11.00 -27.66 -12.98
N GLY A 285 -11.89 -28.56 -12.60
CA GLY A 285 -12.55 -28.57 -11.30
C GLY A 285 -13.62 -27.47 -11.19
N LEU A 286 -13.56 -26.42 -12.03
CA LEU A 286 -14.53 -25.31 -12.03
C LEU A 286 -15.95 -25.76 -12.40
N PHE A 287 -16.05 -26.69 -13.35
CA PHE A 287 -17.34 -27.18 -13.86
C PHE A 287 -17.79 -28.52 -13.25
N GLU A 288 -17.00 -29.11 -12.34
CA GLU A 288 -17.38 -30.32 -11.63
C GLU A 288 -18.72 -30.11 -10.92
N LEU A 289 -19.68 -31.02 -11.21
CA LEU A 289 -21.02 -30.95 -10.60
C LEU A 289 -20.96 -31.58 -9.20
N LEU A 290 -21.12 -30.77 -8.20
CA LEU A 290 -21.14 -31.18 -6.79
C LEU A 290 -22.58 -31.30 -6.25
N GLU A 291 -22.71 -31.67 -4.97
CA GLU A 291 -24.05 -31.83 -4.38
C GLU A 291 -24.84 -30.50 -4.33
N GLU A 292 -24.14 -29.40 -4.13
CA GLU A 292 -24.72 -28.06 -4.11
C GLU A 292 -25.32 -27.67 -5.48
N ASP A 293 -24.82 -28.19 -6.59
CA ASP A 293 -25.34 -27.96 -7.95
C ASP A 293 -26.74 -28.59 -8.20
N ARG A 294 -27.32 -29.25 -7.19
CA ARG A 294 -28.71 -29.75 -7.23
C ARG A 294 -29.78 -28.70 -6.93
N LEU A 295 -29.33 -27.51 -6.45
CA LEU A 295 -30.24 -26.40 -6.18
C LEU A 295 -30.93 -25.92 -7.47
N THR A 296 -32.19 -25.49 -7.35
CA THR A 296 -33.01 -25.04 -8.44
C THR A 296 -32.93 -23.52 -8.59
N VAL A 297 -32.75 -23.08 -9.83
CA VAL A 297 -32.75 -21.65 -10.24
C VAL A 297 -33.85 -21.43 -11.30
N SER A 298 -34.53 -20.31 -11.21
CA SER A 298 -35.58 -19.95 -12.20
C SER A 298 -34.93 -19.56 -13.54
N ASP A 299 -35.54 -20.04 -14.63
CA ASP A 299 -35.09 -19.74 -16.00
C ASP A 299 -35.02 -18.24 -16.30
N SER A 300 -35.98 -17.45 -15.77
CA SER A 300 -36.01 -15.99 -15.97
C SER A 300 -34.79 -15.28 -15.45
N VAL A 301 -34.25 -15.71 -14.30
CA VAL A 301 -33.09 -15.11 -13.68
C VAL A 301 -31.82 -15.40 -14.51
N ILE A 302 -31.70 -16.63 -15.00
CA ILE A 302 -30.61 -17.02 -15.87
C ILE A 302 -30.60 -16.21 -17.17
N ILE A 303 -31.76 -16.07 -17.81
CA ILE A 303 -31.91 -15.31 -19.05
C ILE A 303 -31.55 -13.84 -18.84
N GLU A 304 -32.00 -13.22 -17.75
CA GLU A 304 -31.73 -11.82 -17.43
C GLU A 304 -30.21 -11.57 -17.23
N ILE A 305 -29.55 -12.43 -16.47
CA ILE A 305 -28.07 -12.33 -16.26
C ILE A 305 -27.35 -12.46 -17.62
N PHE A 306 -27.70 -13.44 -18.43
CA PHE A 306 -27.02 -13.67 -19.71
C PHE A 306 -27.25 -12.53 -20.69
N GLN A 307 -28.48 -12.00 -20.81
CA GLN A 307 -28.74 -10.84 -21.67
C GLN A 307 -27.89 -9.62 -21.24
N SER A 308 -27.62 -9.46 -19.95
CA SER A 308 -26.83 -8.35 -19.43
C SER A 308 -25.31 -8.46 -19.73
N LEU A 309 -24.83 -9.62 -20.22
CA LEU A 309 -23.42 -9.83 -20.57
C LEU A 309 -23.05 -9.41 -22.00
N TYR A 310 -24.03 -9.08 -22.84
CA TYR A 310 -23.79 -8.82 -24.25
C TYR A 310 -24.25 -7.42 -24.67
N TYR A 311 -23.60 -6.95 -25.73
CA TYR A 311 -24.04 -5.76 -26.45
C TYR A 311 -25.43 -5.97 -27.08
N PRO A 312 -26.37 -4.98 -27.12
CA PRO A 312 -26.17 -3.59 -26.66
C PRO A 312 -26.44 -3.35 -25.18
N ASN A 313 -26.89 -4.34 -24.42
CA ASN A 313 -27.24 -4.17 -23.00
C ASN A 313 -25.98 -3.82 -22.19
N ASN A 314 -24.83 -4.29 -22.64
CA ASN A 314 -23.54 -3.94 -22.03
C ASN A 314 -22.44 -3.72 -23.08
N SER A 315 -21.41 -2.96 -22.71
CA SER A 315 -20.29 -2.61 -23.57
C SER A 315 -19.02 -3.41 -23.29
N TYR A 316 -19.12 -4.52 -22.52
CA TYR A 316 -17.98 -5.36 -22.17
C TYR A 316 -17.23 -5.90 -23.39
N GLU A 317 -15.91 -5.88 -23.30
CA GLU A 317 -14.96 -6.59 -24.14
C GLU A 317 -14.13 -7.53 -23.27
N PHE A 318 -14.67 -8.70 -22.97
CA PHE A 318 -14.02 -9.66 -22.06
C PHE A 318 -12.68 -10.19 -22.59
N GLY A 319 -12.43 -10.08 -23.90
CA GLY A 319 -11.18 -10.49 -24.53
C GLY A 319 -9.97 -9.67 -24.10
N VAL A 320 -10.18 -8.38 -23.73
CA VAL A 320 -9.10 -7.46 -23.29
C VAL A 320 -8.97 -7.34 -21.78
N ILE A 321 -9.91 -7.92 -21.00
CA ILE A 321 -9.85 -7.86 -19.54
C ILE A 321 -8.72 -8.77 -19.04
N ASP A 322 -7.77 -8.19 -18.29
CA ASP A 322 -6.73 -8.96 -17.63
C ASP A 322 -7.35 -9.81 -16.48
N PRO A 323 -7.04 -11.11 -16.37
CA PRO A 323 -7.44 -11.92 -15.22
C PRO A 323 -7.12 -11.34 -13.86
N TYR A 324 -6.06 -10.51 -13.77
CA TYR A 324 -5.71 -9.78 -12.57
C TYR A 324 -6.80 -8.77 -12.15
N ILE A 325 -7.37 -8.01 -13.09
CA ILE A 325 -8.49 -7.07 -12.83
C ILE A 325 -9.71 -7.83 -12.32
N ILE A 326 -9.99 -8.99 -12.92
CA ILE A 326 -11.09 -9.86 -12.46
C ILE A 326 -10.84 -10.29 -11.00
N GLY A 327 -9.62 -10.76 -10.69
CA GLY A 327 -9.22 -11.12 -9.33
C GLY A 327 -9.41 -9.97 -8.34
N GLN A 328 -9.03 -8.75 -8.71
CA GLN A 328 -9.21 -7.56 -7.87
C GLN A 328 -10.68 -7.25 -7.59
N ILE A 329 -11.53 -7.29 -8.60
CA ILE A 329 -12.96 -7.04 -8.47
C ILE A 329 -13.60 -8.11 -7.56
N TYR A 330 -13.22 -9.38 -7.75
CA TYR A 330 -13.66 -10.47 -6.89
C TYR A 330 -13.19 -10.32 -5.44
N GLU A 331 -11.99 -9.82 -5.21
CA GLU A 331 -11.46 -9.57 -3.87
C GLU A 331 -12.32 -8.54 -3.12
N LEU A 332 -12.73 -7.46 -3.79
CA LEU A 332 -13.61 -6.43 -3.21
C LEU A 332 -14.97 -6.98 -2.77
N PHE A 333 -15.53 -7.94 -3.50
CA PHE A 333 -16.82 -8.50 -3.09
C PHE A 333 -16.70 -9.74 -2.18
N LEU A 334 -15.53 -10.40 -2.12
CA LEU A 334 -15.27 -11.45 -1.12
C LEU A 334 -15.31 -10.92 0.33
N ASP A 335 -15.19 -9.61 0.49
CA ASP A 335 -15.37 -8.93 1.77
C ASP A 335 -16.81 -9.03 2.30
N GLU A 336 -17.80 -9.32 1.43
CA GLU A 336 -19.22 -9.43 1.76
C GLU A 336 -19.70 -10.88 1.67
N ALA A 337 -20.62 -11.26 2.54
CA ALA A 337 -21.36 -12.52 2.48
C ALA A 337 -22.87 -12.27 2.39
N LEU A 338 -23.59 -13.14 1.65
CA LEU A 338 -25.03 -13.16 1.67
C LEU A 338 -25.51 -13.84 2.97
N VAL A 339 -26.28 -13.12 3.76
CA VAL A 339 -26.84 -13.59 5.04
C VAL A 339 -28.33 -13.73 4.89
N ILE A 340 -28.88 -14.87 5.35
CA ILE A 340 -30.31 -15.14 5.37
C ILE A 340 -30.88 -14.57 6.68
N ARG A 341 -31.75 -13.58 6.59
CA ARG A 341 -32.42 -12.95 7.74
C ARG A 341 -33.56 -13.84 8.28
N GLU A 342 -33.97 -13.59 9.52
CA GLU A 342 -35.10 -14.29 10.16
C GLU A 342 -36.43 -14.10 9.40
N ASP A 343 -36.59 -13.02 8.66
CA ASP A 343 -37.77 -12.73 7.82
C ASP A 343 -37.74 -13.43 6.46
N GLY A 344 -36.67 -14.21 6.16
CA GLY A 344 -36.51 -14.96 4.91
C GLY A 344 -35.99 -14.12 3.73
N HIS A 345 -35.49 -12.90 3.97
CA HIS A 345 -34.82 -12.08 2.96
C HIS A 345 -33.28 -12.25 3.03
N ILE A 346 -32.62 -11.96 1.92
CA ILE A 346 -31.16 -11.96 1.82
C ILE A 346 -30.62 -10.53 1.94
N GLU A 347 -29.51 -10.40 2.64
CA GLU A 347 -28.76 -9.17 2.72
C GLU A 347 -27.26 -9.44 2.56
N ALA A 348 -26.55 -8.56 1.83
CA ALA A 348 -25.11 -8.58 1.79
C ALA A 348 -24.55 -7.87 3.03
N GLN A 349 -23.71 -8.55 3.81
CA GLN A 349 -23.06 -8.00 5.00
C GLN A 349 -21.54 -8.19 4.92
N GLU A 350 -20.80 -7.18 5.39
CA GLU A 350 -19.35 -7.30 5.52
C GLU A 350 -18.96 -8.38 6.55
N LYS A 351 -17.97 -9.19 6.21
CA LYS A 351 -17.44 -10.22 7.12
C LYS A 351 -16.76 -9.58 8.33
N PRO A 352 -16.90 -10.13 9.55
CA PRO A 352 -16.31 -9.55 10.77
C PRO A 352 -14.79 -9.38 10.69
N GLU A 353 -14.08 -10.31 10.04
CA GLU A 353 -12.64 -10.25 9.84
C GLU A 353 -12.22 -9.04 8.97
N VAL A 354 -13.07 -8.69 8.01
CA VAL A 354 -12.87 -7.56 7.10
C VAL A 354 -13.07 -6.24 7.84
N VAL A 355 -14.13 -6.15 8.65
CA VAL A 355 -14.40 -4.96 9.50
C VAL A 355 -13.22 -4.69 10.43
N ASP A 356 -12.72 -5.72 11.13
CA ASP A 356 -11.59 -5.59 12.07
C ASP A 356 -10.23 -5.31 11.38
N SER A 357 -10.03 -5.82 10.17
CA SER A 357 -8.85 -5.55 9.36
C SER A 357 -8.94 -4.26 8.55
N GLN A 358 -10.09 -3.58 8.58
CA GLN A 358 -10.45 -2.44 7.71
C GLN A 358 -10.51 -2.81 6.22
N GLY A 359 -10.94 -4.00 5.87
CA GLY A 359 -11.13 -4.52 4.51
C GLY A 359 -9.99 -5.40 4.01
N ALA A 360 -10.23 -6.22 2.99
CA ALA A 360 -9.17 -6.90 2.25
C ALA A 360 -8.28 -5.87 1.56
N VAL A 361 -7.00 -6.14 1.46
CA VAL A 361 -6.02 -5.20 0.90
C VAL A 361 -5.49 -5.74 -0.40
N ASN A 362 -6.00 -5.21 -1.49
CA ASN A 362 -5.49 -5.54 -2.80
C ASN A 362 -4.10 -4.91 -3.01
N THR A 363 -3.11 -5.75 -3.31
CA THR A 363 -1.76 -5.28 -3.61
C THR A 363 -1.67 -4.83 -5.07
N PRO A 364 -1.25 -3.59 -5.37
CA PRO A 364 -1.06 -3.15 -6.75
C PRO A 364 -0.13 -4.08 -7.53
N LYS A 365 -0.45 -4.30 -8.83
CA LYS A 365 0.27 -5.27 -9.67
C LYS A 365 1.78 -5.00 -9.73
N ASN A 366 2.18 -3.73 -9.89
CA ASN A 366 3.58 -3.33 -9.92
C ASN A 366 4.34 -3.71 -8.64
N ILE A 367 3.72 -3.54 -7.47
CA ILE A 367 4.31 -3.96 -6.17
C ILE A 367 4.40 -5.48 -6.08
N THR A 368 3.35 -6.19 -6.52
CA THR A 368 3.36 -7.67 -6.57
C THR A 368 4.49 -8.17 -7.46
N ASP A 369 4.66 -7.58 -8.65
CA ASP A 369 5.71 -7.95 -9.59
C ASP A 369 7.12 -7.69 -9.04
N ILE A 370 7.33 -6.58 -8.32
CA ILE A 370 8.62 -6.31 -7.62
C ILE A 370 8.90 -7.39 -6.57
N ILE A 371 7.90 -7.77 -5.77
CA ILE A 371 8.06 -8.84 -4.76
C ILE A 371 8.42 -10.15 -5.43
N ILE A 372 7.75 -10.50 -6.52
CA ILE A 372 8.02 -11.71 -7.29
C ILE A 372 9.44 -11.68 -7.85
N GLU A 373 9.83 -10.59 -8.49
CA GLU A 373 11.18 -10.43 -9.05
C GLU A 373 12.26 -10.56 -7.99
N GLU A 374 12.16 -9.84 -6.88
CA GLU A 374 13.14 -9.87 -5.79
C GLU A 374 13.23 -11.24 -5.10
N THR A 375 12.14 -12.02 -5.12
CA THR A 375 12.07 -13.35 -4.51
C THR A 375 12.53 -14.44 -5.47
N LEU A 376 12.08 -14.41 -6.73
CA LEU A 376 12.33 -15.51 -7.68
C LEU A 376 13.62 -15.30 -8.46
N ARG A 377 14.01 -14.08 -8.81
CA ARG A 377 15.23 -13.83 -9.59
C ARG A 377 16.46 -14.55 -9.02
N PRO A 378 16.77 -14.52 -7.71
CA PRO A 378 17.94 -15.23 -7.17
C PRO A 378 17.87 -16.76 -7.30
N LEU A 379 16.66 -17.33 -7.38
CA LEU A 379 16.45 -18.77 -7.55
C LEU A 379 16.56 -19.20 -9.01
N TYR A 380 16.17 -18.33 -9.94
CA TYR A 380 16.09 -18.61 -11.37
C TYR A 380 17.36 -18.24 -12.15
N GLU A 381 18.14 -17.30 -11.63
CA GLU A 381 19.33 -16.79 -12.29
C GLU A 381 20.32 -17.93 -12.61
N ASN A 382 20.76 -17.99 -13.88
CA ASN A 382 21.67 -19.02 -14.42
C ASN A 382 21.12 -20.46 -14.37
N ARG A 383 19.81 -20.64 -14.31
CA ARG A 383 19.16 -21.97 -14.37
C ARG A 383 18.60 -22.26 -15.76
N THR A 384 18.34 -23.51 -16.03
CA THR A 384 17.61 -23.92 -17.22
C THR A 384 16.11 -24.06 -16.94
N PRO A 385 15.22 -24.01 -17.97
CA PRO A 385 13.79 -24.28 -17.79
C PRO A 385 13.51 -25.66 -17.16
N GLU A 386 14.32 -26.66 -17.43
CA GLU A 386 14.21 -28.00 -16.89
C GLU A 386 14.54 -28.08 -15.39
N GLU A 387 15.51 -27.25 -14.92
CA GLU A 387 15.85 -27.15 -13.50
C GLU A 387 14.75 -26.43 -12.74
N VAL A 388 14.28 -25.27 -13.24
CA VAL A 388 13.23 -24.48 -12.57
C VAL A 388 11.84 -25.13 -12.63
N ALA A 389 11.61 -26.06 -13.55
CA ALA A 389 10.37 -26.85 -13.60
C ALA A 389 10.13 -27.72 -12.35
N GLN A 390 11.15 -27.91 -11.51
CA GLN A 390 11.05 -28.63 -10.24
C GLN A 390 10.71 -27.70 -9.05
N TYR A 391 10.80 -26.38 -9.22
CA TYR A 391 10.58 -25.42 -8.15
C TYR A 391 9.09 -25.29 -7.81
N ARG A 392 8.81 -25.21 -6.52
CA ARG A 392 7.46 -25.04 -5.99
C ARG A 392 7.35 -23.68 -5.35
N ILE A 393 6.44 -22.86 -5.88
CA ILE A 393 6.18 -21.49 -5.41
C ILE A 393 4.79 -21.49 -4.79
N ALA A 394 4.67 -20.96 -3.55
CA ALA A 394 3.41 -20.95 -2.83
C ALA A 394 3.05 -19.57 -2.31
N ASP A 395 1.76 -19.25 -2.33
CA ASP A 395 1.16 -18.23 -1.50
C ASP A 395 0.28 -18.89 -0.44
N ILE A 396 0.62 -18.69 0.84
CA ILE A 396 -0.05 -19.36 1.96
C ILE A 396 -1.22 -18.53 2.55
N CYS A 397 -1.63 -17.47 1.86
CA CYS A 397 -2.79 -16.61 2.10
C CYS A 397 -3.24 -15.98 0.79
N CYS A 398 -3.51 -16.83 -0.22
CA CYS A 398 -3.50 -16.42 -1.62
C CYS A 398 -4.66 -15.51 -2.06
N GLY A 399 -5.72 -15.38 -1.27
CA GLY A 399 -6.88 -14.56 -1.62
C GLY A 399 -7.41 -14.91 -3.01
N SER A 400 -7.61 -13.91 -3.86
CA SER A 400 -8.02 -14.05 -5.27
C SER A 400 -6.92 -14.59 -6.20
N GLY A 401 -5.69 -14.84 -5.71
CA GLY A 401 -4.58 -15.42 -6.46
C GLY A 401 -3.67 -14.42 -7.18
N ASN A 402 -3.73 -13.14 -6.87
CA ASN A 402 -2.97 -12.08 -7.56
C ASN A 402 -1.46 -12.32 -7.54
N PHE A 403 -0.88 -12.73 -6.39
CA PHE A 403 0.53 -13.11 -6.32
C PHE A 403 0.86 -14.36 -7.15
N LEU A 404 -0.05 -15.31 -7.18
CA LEU A 404 0.12 -16.53 -7.98
C LEU A 404 0.05 -16.25 -9.48
N LEU A 405 -0.81 -15.31 -9.91
CA LEU A 405 -0.87 -14.83 -11.30
C LEU A 405 0.44 -14.17 -11.73
N SER A 406 0.98 -13.26 -10.91
CA SER A 406 2.27 -12.60 -11.17
C SER A 406 3.43 -13.60 -11.16
N ALA A 407 3.44 -14.57 -10.24
CA ALA A 407 4.46 -15.63 -10.23
C ALA A 407 4.39 -16.51 -11.50
N PHE A 408 3.19 -16.89 -11.92
CA PHE A 408 2.98 -17.62 -13.16
C PHE A 408 3.48 -16.83 -14.37
N GLU A 409 3.13 -15.54 -14.46
CA GLU A 409 3.58 -14.64 -15.53
C GLU A 409 5.12 -14.49 -15.54
N TYR A 410 5.74 -14.33 -14.38
CA TYR A 410 7.20 -14.29 -14.25
C TYR A 410 7.87 -15.55 -14.79
N ILE A 411 7.36 -16.75 -14.43
CA ILE A 411 7.92 -18.02 -14.87
C ILE A 411 7.75 -18.20 -16.39
N VAL A 412 6.57 -17.85 -16.93
CA VAL A 412 6.32 -17.89 -18.39
C VAL A 412 7.32 -16.98 -19.12
N ASN A 413 7.51 -15.76 -18.65
CA ASN A 413 8.43 -14.81 -19.24
C ASN A 413 9.90 -15.26 -19.12
N TYR A 414 10.28 -15.88 -17.98
CA TYR A 414 11.59 -16.47 -17.81
C TYR A 414 11.88 -17.56 -18.86
N HIS A 415 10.92 -18.47 -19.10
CA HIS A 415 11.05 -19.51 -20.14
C HIS A 415 11.19 -18.91 -21.54
N ILE A 416 10.36 -17.91 -21.89
CA ILE A 416 10.43 -17.21 -23.18
C ILE A 416 11.82 -16.59 -23.39
N GLU A 417 12.31 -15.82 -22.39
CA GLU A 417 13.61 -15.15 -22.48
C GLU A 417 14.77 -16.14 -22.54
N TYR A 418 14.72 -17.19 -21.74
CA TYR A 418 15.75 -18.24 -21.80
C TYR A 418 15.80 -18.89 -23.15
N TYR A 419 14.67 -19.37 -23.71
CA TYR A 419 14.62 -20.02 -25.00
C TYR A 419 15.03 -19.05 -26.12
N ARG A 420 14.58 -17.83 -26.10
CA ARG A 420 14.93 -16.78 -27.09
C ARG A 420 16.45 -16.57 -27.15
N ASN A 421 17.09 -16.47 -25.99
CA ASN A 421 18.49 -16.06 -25.88
C ASN A 421 19.49 -17.24 -25.99
N HIS A 422 19.12 -18.45 -25.56
CA HIS A 422 20.04 -19.55 -25.43
C HIS A 422 19.72 -20.77 -26.31
N ALA A 423 18.48 -20.99 -26.74
CA ALA A 423 18.04 -22.21 -27.37
C ALA A 423 16.95 -22.04 -28.45
N ARG A 424 16.86 -20.85 -29.08
CA ARG A 424 15.74 -20.44 -29.94
C ARG A 424 15.35 -21.48 -30.99
N GLU A 425 16.28 -21.86 -31.90
CA GLU A 425 15.99 -22.80 -33.00
C GLU A 425 15.52 -24.16 -32.51
N ASN A 426 16.07 -24.64 -31.40
CA ASN A 426 15.68 -25.91 -30.80
C ASN A 426 14.31 -25.83 -30.14
N ALA A 427 14.01 -24.72 -29.44
CA ALA A 427 12.73 -24.50 -28.79
C ALA A 427 11.58 -24.33 -29.82
N GLU A 428 11.82 -23.56 -30.90
CA GLU A 428 10.88 -23.46 -32.04
C GLU A 428 10.62 -24.82 -32.71
N ARG A 429 11.66 -25.61 -32.93
CA ARG A 429 11.54 -26.95 -33.53
C ARG A 429 10.77 -27.93 -32.65
N ARG A 430 10.90 -27.80 -31.31
CA ARG A 430 10.14 -28.63 -30.37
C ARG A 430 8.72 -28.11 -30.15
N GLY A 431 8.40 -26.88 -30.61
CA GLY A 431 7.14 -26.22 -30.36
C GLY A 431 7.01 -25.71 -28.92
N ASP A 432 8.12 -25.43 -28.22
CA ASP A 432 8.13 -24.86 -26.89
C ASP A 432 7.77 -23.35 -26.91
N ILE A 433 8.30 -22.66 -27.94
CA ILE A 433 7.99 -21.26 -28.24
C ILE A 433 7.67 -21.08 -29.72
N TYR A 434 6.91 -20.07 -30.05
CA TYR A 434 6.64 -19.63 -31.43
C TYR A 434 6.53 -18.09 -31.51
N GLN A 435 6.91 -17.55 -32.65
CA GLN A 435 6.84 -16.11 -32.91
C GLN A 435 5.43 -15.72 -33.34
N LEU A 436 4.87 -14.68 -32.76
CA LEU A 436 3.58 -14.15 -33.14
C LEU A 436 3.68 -13.54 -34.55
N ALA A 437 2.72 -13.89 -35.46
CA ALA A 437 2.73 -13.40 -36.85
C ALA A 437 2.69 -11.86 -36.89
N GLY A 438 3.64 -11.27 -37.65
CA GLY A 438 3.76 -9.80 -37.77
C GLY A 438 4.38 -9.08 -36.56
N SER A 439 4.90 -9.81 -35.57
CA SER A 439 5.53 -9.25 -34.36
C SER A 439 6.93 -9.86 -34.13
N THR A 440 7.75 -9.18 -33.34
CA THR A 440 9.02 -9.72 -32.81
C THR A 440 8.83 -10.48 -31.51
N ASN A 441 7.60 -10.62 -31.03
CA ASN A 441 7.28 -11.26 -29.77
C ASN A 441 7.18 -12.77 -29.89
N TYR A 442 7.65 -13.46 -28.87
CA TYR A 442 7.55 -14.90 -28.70
C TYR A 442 6.48 -15.25 -27.68
N ILE A 443 5.80 -16.34 -27.90
CA ILE A 443 4.80 -16.90 -27.00
C ILE A 443 5.26 -18.30 -26.57
N LEU A 444 5.10 -18.60 -25.29
CA LEU A 444 5.32 -19.92 -24.74
C LEU A 444 4.12 -20.81 -25.10
N SER A 445 4.40 -22.06 -25.55
CA SER A 445 3.35 -22.97 -25.92
C SER A 445 2.36 -23.26 -24.78
N TYR A 446 1.13 -23.57 -25.16
CA TYR A 446 0.07 -23.90 -24.21
C TYR A 446 0.47 -25.05 -23.27
N GLU A 447 1.11 -26.09 -23.81
CA GLU A 447 1.59 -27.25 -23.04
C GLU A 447 2.59 -26.84 -21.93
N ARG A 448 3.52 -25.96 -22.25
CA ARG A 448 4.48 -25.43 -21.25
C ARG A 448 3.80 -24.60 -20.19
N LYS A 449 2.88 -23.71 -20.55
CA LYS A 449 2.07 -22.91 -19.59
C LYS A 449 1.28 -23.82 -18.64
N ARG A 450 0.60 -24.83 -19.18
CA ARG A 450 -0.12 -25.83 -18.39
C ARG A 450 0.78 -26.59 -17.42
N SER A 451 1.99 -26.96 -17.85
CA SER A 451 3.00 -27.62 -17.02
C SER A 451 3.47 -26.73 -15.86
N ILE A 452 3.70 -25.44 -16.12
CA ILE A 452 4.08 -24.44 -15.09
C ILE A 452 2.99 -24.34 -14.04
N LEU A 453 1.72 -24.19 -14.45
CA LEU A 453 0.60 -24.12 -13.48
C LEU A 453 0.60 -25.33 -12.56
N LYS A 454 0.72 -26.53 -13.13
CA LYS A 454 0.59 -27.78 -12.37
C LYS A 454 1.78 -28.07 -11.47
N ASN A 455 2.99 -27.71 -11.90
CA ASN A 455 4.21 -28.11 -11.21
C ASN A 455 4.78 -27.03 -10.29
N ASN A 456 4.57 -25.75 -10.61
CA ASN A 456 5.24 -24.65 -9.95
C ASN A 456 4.33 -23.81 -9.04
N ILE A 457 3.01 -23.73 -9.28
CA ILE A 457 2.11 -22.77 -8.62
C ILE A 457 1.24 -23.49 -7.57
N PHE A 458 1.30 -23.00 -6.32
CA PHE A 458 0.55 -23.55 -5.18
C PHE A 458 -0.05 -22.43 -4.35
N GLY A 459 -1.23 -22.68 -3.74
CA GLY A 459 -1.87 -21.67 -2.90
C GLY A 459 -2.71 -22.30 -1.79
N VAL A 460 -2.87 -21.57 -0.69
CA VAL A 460 -3.80 -21.93 0.39
C VAL A 460 -4.51 -20.67 0.85
N ASP A 461 -5.82 -20.74 0.98
CA ASP A 461 -6.62 -19.69 1.61
C ASP A 461 -7.70 -20.28 2.53
N ILE A 462 -8.03 -19.53 3.57
CA ILE A 462 -9.07 -19.91 4.53
C ILE A 462 -10.48 -19.75 3.94
N ASP A 463 -10.65 -18.85 2.99
CA ASP A 463 -11.93 -18.60 2.30
C ASP A 463 -12.08 -19.52 1.08
N PRO A 464 -13.07 -20.43 1.07
CA PRO A 464 -13.30 -21.32 -0.08
C PRO A 464 -13.66 -20.56 -1.35
N LEU A 465 -14.31 -19.39 -1.24
CA LEU A 465 -14.67 -18.56 -2.40
C LEU A 465 -13.40 -17.94 -3.04
N ALA A 466 -12.44 -17.50 -2.22
CA ALA A 466 -11.16 -17.02 -2.68
C ALA A 466 -10.37 -18.10 -3.44
N VAL A 467 -10.39 -19.34 -2.93
CA VAL A 467 -9.78 -20.49 -3.60
C VAL A 467 -10.37 -20.72 -5.00
N GLU A 468 -11.69 -20.69 -5.12
CA GLU A 468 -12.37 -20.84 -6.42
C GLU A 468 -12.00 -19.71 -7.39
N VAL A 469 -11.92 -18.46 -6.91
CA VAL A 469 -11.49 -17.31 -7.74
C VAL A 469 -10.03 -17.46 -8.16
N SER A 470 -9.14 -17.86 -7.26
CA SER A 470 -7.72 -18.11 -7.57
C SER A 470 -7.55 -19.15 -8.68
N LYS A 471 -8.27 -20.29 -8.59
CA LYS A 471 -8.26 -21.31 -9.65
C LYS A 471 -8.75 -20.74 -10.98
N PHE A 472 -9.90 -20.06 -10.93
CA PHE A 472 -10.52 -19.44 -12.09
C PHE A 472 -9.57 -18.45 -12.80
N SER A 473 -8.95 -17.53 -12.07
CA SER A 473 -8.04 -16.52 -12.61
C SER A 473 -6.78 -17.16 -13.23
N LEU A 474 -6.20 -18.15 -12.55
CA LEU A 474 -5.04 -18.91 -13.06
C LEU A 474 -5.35 -19.67 -14.36
N LEU A 475 -6.51 -20.29 -14.46
CA LEU A 475 -6.94 -21.01 -15.65
C LEU A 475 -7.15 -20.05 -16.84
N LEU A 476 -7.76 -18.89 -16.60
CA LEU A 476 -7.89 -17.85 -17.63
C LEU A 476 -6.54 -17.31 -18.10
N LYS A 477 -5.57 -17.14 -17.16
CA LYS A 477 -4.22 -16.68 -17.50
C LYS A 477 -3.46 -17.70 -18.35
N ALA A 478 -3.66 -19.00 -18.11
CA ALA A 478 -3.06 -20.05 -18.94
C ALA A 478 -3.57 -20.05 -20.39
N LEU A 479 -4.85 -19.70 -20.61
CA LEU A 479 -5.43 -19.58 -21.95
C LEU A 479 -5.02 -18.30 -22.68
N GLU A 480 -4.44 -17.34 -22.00
CA GLU A 480 -4.02 -16.07 -22.60
C GLU A 480 -2.96 -16.30 -23.69
N ASN A 481 -3.14 -15.66 -24.85
CA ASN A 481 -2.28 -15.85 -26.03
C ASN A 481 -2.10 -17.32 -26.47
N SER A 482 -3.12 -18.15 -26.29
CA SER A 482 -3.22 -19.51 -26.82
C SER A 482 -4.39 -19.62 -27.78
N SER A 483 -4.33 -20.51 -28.79
CA SER A 483 -5.46 -20.76 -29.68
C SER A 483 -6.22 -22.04 -29.28
N LEU A 484 -7.50 -22.11 -29.68
CA LEU A 484 -8.30 -23.32 -29.49
C LEU A 484 -7.65 -24.51 -30.21
N GLU A 485 -7.12 -24.31 -31.43
CA GLU A 485 -6.46 -25.35 -32.24
C GLU A 485 -5.24 -25.95 -31.51
N GLU A 486 -4.43 -25.11 -30.86
CA GLU A 486 -3.27 -25.58 -30.06
C GLU A 486 -3.74 -26.39 -28.84
N ALA A 487 -4.77 -25.95 -28.16
CA ALA A 487 -5.33 -26.63 -27.00
C ALA A 487 -5.98 -27.98 -27.38
N GLU A 488 -6.70 -28.01 -28.50
CA GLU A 488 -7.30 -29.24 -29.06
C GLU A 488 -6.24 -30.22 -29.57
N ALA A 489 -5.20 -29.72 -30.24
CA ALA A 489 -4.07 -30.57 -30.67
C ALA A 489 -3.36 -31.23 -29.46
N PHE A 490 -3.21 -30.46 -28.35
CA PHE A 490 -2.72 -31.02 -27.09
C PHE A 490 -3.64 -32.15 -26.59
N HIS A 491 -4.96 -31.88 -26.53
CA HIS A 491 -5.95 -32.87 -26.08
C HIS A 491 -5.92 -34.15 -26.92
N GLN A 492 -5.91 -34.02 -28.25
CA GLN A 492 -5.87 -35.17 -29.17
C GLN A 492 -4.59 -36.02 -29.03
N ARG A 493 -3.44 -35.35 -28.82
CA ARG A 493 -2.14 -36.02 -28.70
C ARG A 493 -1.97 -36.73 -27.36
N THR A 494 -2.46 -36.13 -26.27
CA THR A 494 -2.19 -36.60 -24.90
C THR A 494 -3.36 -37.32 -24.25
N ASN A 495 -4.56 -37.21 -24.80
CA ASN A 495 -5.83 -37.64 -24.22
C ASN A 495 -6.08 -37.02 -22.84
N GLN A 496 -5.44 -35.86 -22.55
CA GLN A 496 -5.70 -35.07 -21.37
C GLN A 496 -6.65 -33.93 -21.73
N ARG A 497 -7.51 -33.53 -20.82
CA ARG A 497 -8.44 -32.41 -21.04
C ARG A 497 -7.68 -31.10 -21.20
N ILE A 498 -8.32 -30.07 -21.79
CA ILE A 498 -7.66 -28.81 -22.15
C ILE A 498 -7.05 -28.14 -20.91
N LEU A 499 -7.76 -27.92 -19.85
CA LEU A 499 -7.21 -27.28 -18.64
C LEU A 499 -6.75 -28.32 -17.61
N PRO A 500 -5.78 -27.98 -16.72
CA PRO A 500 -5.40 -28.83 -15.62
C PRO A 500 -6.41 -28.65 -14.46
N ASN A 501 -6.71 -29.72 -13.73
CA ASN A 501 -7.35 -29.62 -12.43
C ASN A 501 -6.33 -29.05 -11.43
N LEU A 502 -6.69 -27.96 -10.72
CA LEU A 502 -5.85 -27.26 -9.75
C LEU A 502 -6.22 -27.57 -8.28
N ASP A 503 -7.08 -28.57 -8.00
CA ASP A 503 -7.49 -28.92 -6.64
C ASP A 503 -6.34 -29.42 -5.77
N GLU A 504 -5.32 -30.03 -6.41
CA GLU A 504 -4.10 -30.42 -5.73
C GLU A 504 -3.10 -29.27 -5.51
N ASN A 505 -3.32 -28.15 -6.18
CA ASN A 505 -2.42 -26.99 -6.15
C ASN A 505 -2.95 -25.87 -5.25
N ILE A 506 -4.24 -25.55 -5.36
CA ILE A 506 -4.89 -24.44 -4.64
C ILE A 506 -5.93 -25.05 -3.69
N LYS A 507 -5.69 -24.89 -2.39
CA LYS A 507 -6.43 -25.61 -1.36
C LYS A 507 -7.10 -24.68 -0.36
N ASN A 508 -8.25 -25.11 0.16
CA ASN A 508 -8.93 -24.38 1.23
C ASN A 508 -8.46 -24.89 2.60
N GLY A 509 -8.07 -23.96 3.48
CA GLY A 509 -7.66 -24.28 4.83
C GLY A 509 -6.96 -23.13 5.56
N ASN A 510 -6.88 -23.27 6.88
CA ASN A 510 -6.17 -22.32 7.74
C ASN A 510 -4.68 -22.64 7.76
N SER A 511 -3.88 -21.87 7.07
CA SER A 511 -2.43 -22.04 6.93
C SER A 511 -1.67 -22.09 8.26
N LEU A 512 -2.22 -21.48 9.31
CA LEU A 512 -1.60 -21.34 10.62
C LEU A 512 -2.06 -22.39 11.64
N VAL A 513 -3.26 -22.96 11.49
CA VAL A 513 -3.84 -23.92 12.44
C VAL A 513 -3.79 -25.33 11.85
N ASN A 514 -2.98 -26.18 12.46
CA ASN A 514 -2.82 -27.57 12.07
C ASN A 514 -3.33 -28.50 13.15
N MET A 515 -3.11 -29.82 12.99
CA MET A 515 -3.51 -30.87 13.94
C MET A 515 -2.92 -30.70 15.37
N ALA A 516 -1.94 -29.79 15.59
CA ALA A 516 -1.47 -29.43 16.93
C ALA A 516 -2.59 -28.79 17.78
N TYR A 517 -3.59 -28.16 17.13
CA TYR A 517 -4.78 -27.66 17.82
C TYR A 517 -5.49 -28.75 18.66
N ALA A 518 -5.56 -29.94 18.15
CA ALA A 518 -6.17 -31.08 18.89
C ALA A 518 -5.43 -31.47 20.17
N ARG A 519 -4.17 -31.03 20.38
CA ARG A 519 -3.46 -31.15 21.64
C ARG A 519 -3.88 -30.07 22.64
N PHE A 520 -4.31 -28.91 22.13
CA PHE A 520 -4.84 -27.81 22.91
C PHE A 520 -6.29 -28.08 23.31
N ASP A 521 -7.16 -28.43 22.36
CA ASP A 521 -8.55 -28.78 22.60
C ASP A 521 -8.94 -30.04 21.83
N ARG A 522 -9.14 -31.16 22.57
CA ARG A 522 -9.54 -32.43 22.00
C ARG A 522 -11.01 -32.49 21.57
N SER A 523 -11.84 -31.56 22.03
CA SER A 523 -13.26 -31.50 21.66
C SER A 523 -13.46 -31.23 20.16
N VAL A 524 -12.45 -30.69 19.46
CA VAL A 524 -12.46 -30.43 18.03
C VAL A 524 -12.87 -31.66 17.20
N TYR A 525 -12.47 -32.87 17.58
CA TYR A 525 -12.82 -34.09 16.85
C TYR A 525 -14.32 -34.51 17.01
N GLN A 526 -15.01 -33.93 17.96
CA GLN A 526 -16.43 -34.23 18.23
C GLN A 526 -17.34 -33.04 17.87
N ASN A 527 -16.76 -31.89 17.56
CA ASN A 527 -17.48 -30.65 17.25
C ASN A 527 -17.28 -30.28 15.78
N VAL A 528 -18.20 -30.72 14.91
CA VAL A 528 -18.16 -30.44 13.46
C VAL A 528 -18.18 -28.96 13.18
N SER A 529 -18.97 -28.17 13.93
CA SER A 529 -19.02 -26.70 13.76
C SER A 529 -17.66 -26.07 14.06
N LEU A 530 -16.94 -26.51 15.09
CA LEU A 530 -15.61 -26.03 15.42
C LEU A 530 -14.57 -26.43 14.36
N MET A 531 -14.67 -27.68 13.85
CA MET A 531 -13.80 -28.12 12.74
C MET A 531 -13.98 -27.26 11.51
N ASN A 532 -15.23 -27.00 11.12
CA ASN A 532 -15.55 -26.15 9.95
C ASN A 532 -15.10 -24.70 10.15
N LYS A 533 -15.24 -24.18 11.39
CA LYS A 533 -14.79 -22.82 11.72
C LYS A 533 -13.27 -22.67 11.67
N LEU A 534 -12.53 -23.64 12.21
CA LEU A 534 -11.06 -23.60 12.28
C LEU A 534 -10.39 -23.93 10.95
N LYS A 535 -11.04 -24.72 10.09
CA LYS A 535 -10.50 -25.20 8.80
C LYS A 535 -9.05 -25.65 8.89
N MET A 536 -8.76 -26.49 9.91
CA MET A 536 -7.40 -26.97 10.20
C MET A 536 -6.73 -27.58 8.97
N PHE A 537 -5.49 -27.16 8.71
CA PHE A 537 -4.75 -27.54 7.50
C PHE A 537 -3.46 -28.28 7.83
N ASP A 538 -3.32 -29.52 7.35
CA ASP A 538 -2.10 -30.30 7.48
C ASP A 538 -1.27 -30.24 6.21
N TRP A 539 -0.23 -29.42 6.22
CA TRP A 539 0.66 -29.20 5.09
C TRP A 539 1.32 -30.46 4.55
N ASN A 540 1.64 -31.44 5.43
CA ASN A 540 2.26 -32.69 5.01
C ASN A 540 1.25 -33.67 4.39
N ALA A 541 0.02 -33.68 4.91
CA ALA A 541 -1.04 -34.50 4.33
C ALA A 541 -1.47 -33.96 2.96
N GLU A 542 -1.59 -32.64 2.83
CA GLU A 542 -2.12 -31.98 1.64
C GLU A 542 -1.11 -31.82 0.49
N PHE A 543 0.16 -31.52 0.80
CA PHE A 543 1.21 -31.29 -0.20
C PHE A 543 2.35 -32.30 -0.15
N GLY A 544 2.24 -33.35 0.67
CA GLY A 544 3.30 -34.32 0.95
C GLY A 544 4.46 -33.69 1.74
N ASN A 545 5.50 -34.45 1.98
CA ASN A 545 6.69 -33.97 2.72
C ASN A 545 7.60 -33.03 1.92
N ARG A 546 7.20 -32.63 0.71
CA ARG A 546 7.95 -31.68 -0.10
C ARG A 546 7.64 -30.25 0.30
N LYS A 547 8.68 -29.50 0.63
CA LYS A 547 8.61 -28.09 0.97
C LYS A 547 8.59 -27.23 -0.31
N PHE A 548 8.62 -25.91 -0.15
CA PHE A 548 8.57 -24.93 -1.21
C PHE A 548 9.92 -24.25 -1.41
N ASP A 549 10.21 -23.85 -2.64
CA ASP A 549 11.43 -23.13 -3.01
C ASP A 549 11.22 -21.62 -2.87
N ALA A 550 10.00 -21.15 -3.04
CA ALA A 550 9.61 -19.78 -2.73
C ALA A 550 8.24 -19.72 -2.06
N ILE A 551 8.09 -18.74 -1.15
CA ILE A 551 6.82 -18.33 -0.57
C ILE A 551 6.67 -16.82 -0.78
N ILE A 552 5.53 -16.44 -1.33
CA ILE A 552 5.20 -15.06 -1.71
C ILE A 552 3.85 -14.68 -1.11
N GLY A 553 3.54 -13.39 -1.02
CA GLY A 553 2.19 -12.98 -0.61
C GLY A 553 2.11 -11.67 0.17
N ASN A 554 0.88 -11.35 0.56
CA ASN A 554 0.52 -10.25 1.44
C ASN A 554 -0.27 -10.81 2.62
N PRO A 555 0.38 -11.19 3.74
CA PRO A 555 -0.31 -11.77 4.89
C PRO A 555 -1.22 -10.75 5.57
N PRO A 556 -2.35 -11.18 6.22
CA PRO A 556 -3.31 -10.26 6.83
C PRO A 556 -2.73 -9.48 8.03
N TYR A 557 -2.97 -8.14 8.08
CA TYR A 557 -2.50 -7.21 9.12
C TYR A 557 -3.51 -7.09 10.25
N ILE A 558 -3.76 -8.19 10.95
CA ILE A 558 -4.75 -8.27 12.01
C ILE A 558 -4.07 -8.38 13.37
N ARG A 559 -4.43 -7.49 14.30
CA ARG A 559 -4.03 -7.66 15.71
C ARG A 559 -4.75 -8.84 16.28
N VAL A 560 -3.99 -9.85 16.73
CA VAL A 560 -4.56 -11.10 17.26
C VAL A 560 -5.51 -10.85 18.44
N GLN A 561 -5.31 -9.78 19.21
CA GLN A 561 -6.22 -9.40 20.29
C GLN A 561 -7.65 -9.07 19.81
N ASN A 562 -7.82 -8.58 18.60
CA ASN A 562 -9.13 -8.28 18.03
C ASN A 562 -9.88 -9.57 17.67
N MET A 563 -9.17 -10.67 17.41
CA MET A 563 -9.76 -11.96 17.09
C MET A 563 -10.63 -12.55 18.21
N VAL A 564 -10.48 -12.07 19.45
CA VAL A 564 -11.34 -12.48 20.59
C VAL A 564 -12.82 -12.24 20.28
N HIS A 565 -13.17 -11.31 19.40
CA HIS A 565 -14.55 -10.95 19.06
C HIS A 565 -15.18 -11.89 18.02
N TYR A 566 -14.39 -12.54 17.16
CA TYR A 566 -14.91 -13.36 16.05
C TYR A 566 -14.26 -14.76 15.93
N SER A 567 -13.02 -14.93 16.40
CA SER A 567 -12.31 -16.22 16.37
C SER A 567 -11.52 -16.45 17.66
N ARG A 568 -12.24 -16.53 18.79
CA ARG A 568 -11.65 -16.68 20.11
C ARG A 568 -10.85 -17.98 20.25
N GLU A 569 -11.30 -19.05 19.62
CA GLU A 569 -10.69 -20.37 19.68
C GLU A 569 -9.28 -20.33 19.03
N GLU A 570 -9.15 -19.64 17.92
CA GLU A 570 -7.87 -19.43 17.24
C GLU A 570 -6.94 -18.53 18.09
N TYR A 571 -7.49 -17.46 18.68
CA TYR A 571 -6.76 -16.58 19.60
C TYR A 571 -6.18 -17.35 20.79
N ASP A 572 -7.04 -18.12 21.49
CA ASP A 572 -6.64 -18.89 22.68
C ASP A 572 -5.56 -19.93 22.34
N PHE A 573 -5.65 -20.56 21.16
CA PHE A 573 -4.62 -21.47 20.65
C PHE A 573 -3.28 -20.77 20.44
N TYR A 574 -3.23 -19.63 19.76
CA TYR A 574 -1.97 -18.90 19.52
C TYR A 574 -1.31 -18.45 20.82
N LYS A 575 -2.07 -18.11 21.85
CA LYS A 575 -1.57 -17.70 23.16
C LYS A 575 -1.26 -18.85 24.10
N SER A 576 -1.63 -20.07 23.74
CA SER A 576 -1.40 -21.26 24.58
C SER A 576 0.05 -21.73 24.49
N ASN A 577 0.46 -22.55 25.49
CA ASN A 577 1.74 -23.26 25.47
C ASN A 577 1.80 -24.38 24.40
N HIS A 578 0.70 -24.65 23.69
CA HIS A 578 0.62 -25.60 22.59
C HIS A 578 0.84 -24.93 21.21
N SER A 579 0.92 -23.59 21.19
CA SER A 579 1.22 -22.86 19.98
C SER A 579 2.59 -23.27 19.43
N PRO A 580 2.70 -23.59 18.13
CA PRO A 580 3.99 -23.90 17.52
C PRO A 580 4.84 -22.63 17.21
N TYR A 581 4.28 -21.44 17.47
CA TYR A 581 4.88 -20.17 17.05
C TYR A 581 5.62 -19.48 18.21
N VAL A 582 6.91 -19.24 18.02
CA VAL A 582 7.75 -18.46 18.96
C VAL A 582 7.32 -16.98 18.93
N THR A 583 6.96 -16.47 17.77
CA THR A 583 6.50 -15.08 17.59
C THR A 583 5.18 -14.79 18.31
N ALA A 584 4.39 -15.80 18.67
CA ALA A 584 3.16 -15.64 19.45
C ALA A 584 3.39 -15.32 20.94
N GLN A 585 4.62 -15.52 21.45
CA GLN A 585 4.98 -15.33 22.85
C GLN A 585 5.28 -13.85 23.18
N THR A 586 4.32 -12.97 22.90
CA THR A 586 4.37 -11.52 23.17
C THR A 586 3.04 -11.05 23.73
N ASP A 587 3.02 -9.90 24.45
CA ASP A 587 1.76 -9.36 25.01
C ASP A 587 0.78 -8.95 23.88
N THR A 588 1.30 -8.31 22.85
CA THR A 588 0.56 -7.89 21.65
C THR A 588 1.16 -8.54 20.41
N LEU A 589 0.32 -9.02 19.50
CA LEU A 589 0.72 -9.79 18.34
C LEU A 589 -0.07 -9.37 17.10
N ASP A 590 0.62 -9.18 15.99
CA ASP A 590 0.02 -9.05 14.67
C ASP A 590 0.10 -10.41 13.93
N LYS A 591 -0.97 -10.80 13.24
CA LYS A 591 -1.11 -12.14 12.59
C LYS A 591 -0.03 -12.40 11.55
N TYR A 592 0.45 -11.35 10.84
CA TYR A 592 1.51 -11.51 9.84
C TYR A 592 2.85 -12.01 10.43
N TYR A 593 3.13 -11.85 11.74
CA TYR A 593 4.32 -12.46 12.37
C TYR A 593 4.27 -13.98 12.28
N LEU A 594 3.09 -14.55 12.50
CA LEU A 594 2.87 -16.00 12.42
C LEU A 594 3.03 -16.51 11.00
N PHE A 595 2.57 -15.73 9.99
CA PHE A 595 2.73 -16.05 8.58
C PHE A 595 4.20 -16.04 8.14
N ILE A 596 5.02 -15.07 8.63
CA ILE A 596 6.46 -15.04 8.38
C ILE A 596 7.12 -16.30 8.97
N GLU A 597 6.86 -16.58 10.25
CA GLU A 597 7.42 -17.78 10.92
C GLU A 597 6.99 -19.07 10.22
N LYS A 598 5.69 -19.18 9.89
CA LYS A 598 5.16 -20.34 9.16
C LYS A 598 5.80 -20.48 7.79
N GLY A 599 5.89 -19.42 7.02
CA GLY A 599 6.54 -19.41 5.70
C GLY A 599 7.96 -19.94 5.79
N LEU A 600 8.78 -19.44 6.71
CA LEU A 600 10.15 -19.94 6.91
C LEU A 600 10.20 -21.43 7.26
N THR A 601 9.22 -21.99 7.96
CA THR A 601 9.18 -23.45 8.27
C THR A 601 8.84 -24.30 7.04
N LEU A 602 8.09 -23.76 6.09
CA LEU A 602 7.64 -24.44 4.87
C LEU A 602 8.68 -24.41 3.73
N LEU A 603 9.72 -23.57 3.84
CA LEU A 603 10.76 -23.45 2.82
C LEU A 603 11.76 -24.59 2.85
N ASN A 604 12.24 -24.98 1.66
CA ASN A 604 13.44 -25.78 1.47
C ASN A 604 14.69 -25.00 1.96
N ASP A 605 15.81 -25.70 2.17
CA ASP A 605 17.09 -25.05 2.42
C ASP A 605 17.50 -24.25 1.17
N GLY A 606 17.83 -22.97 1.38
CA GLY A 606 18.07 -22.01 0.28
C GLY A 606 16.80 -21.39 -0.32
N GLY A 607 15.62 -21.81 0.12
CA GLY A 607 14.34 -21.22 -0.33
C GLY A 607 14.16 -19.78 0.13
N MET A 608 13.34 -19.04 -0.61
CA MET A 608 13.12 -17.59 -0.44
C MET A 608 11.70 -17.28 0.00
N LEU A 609 11.55 -16.24 0.84
CA LEU A 609 10.24 -15.69 1.19
C LEU A 609 10.21 -14.20 0.82
N GLY A 610 9.19 -13.80 0.07
CA GLY A 610 8.93 -12.41 -0.30
C GLY A 610 7.54 -11.95 0.12
N TYR A 611 7.46 -11.07 1.11
CA TYR A 611 6.22 -10.54 1.63
C TYR A 611 6.21 -9.01 1.64
N ILE A 612 5.02 -8.43 1.40
CA ILE A 612 4.76 -7.05 1.81
C ILE A 612 4.17 -7.08 3.22
N VAL A 613 4.75 -6.30 4.14
CA VAL A 613 4.35 -6.29 5.55
C VAL A 613 4.49 -4.89 6.14
N PRO A 614 3.75 -4.56 7.21
CA PRO A 614 3.97 -3.31 7.94
C PRO A 614 5.39 -3.24 8.50
N HIS A 615 6.12 -2.17 8.19
CA HIS A 615 7.51 -2.00 8.64
C HIS A 615 7.68 -1.77 10.16
N LYS A 616 6.58 -1.44 10.85
CA LYS A 616 6.58 -1.14 12.29
C LYS A 616 7.20 -2.23 13.18
N PHE A 617 7.22 -3.51 12.75
CA PHE A 617 7.83 -4.59 13.53
C PHE A 617 9.32 -4.33 13.83
N MET A 618 10.00 -3.53 13.00
CA MET A 618 11.41 -3.19 13.16
C MET A 618 11.66 -2.39 14.44
N ASN A 619 10.70 -1.56 14.87
CA ASN A 619 10.91 -0.56 15.92
C ASN A 619 10.04 -0.76 17.18
N ILE A 620 8.89 -1.43 17.07
CA ILE A 620 7.96 -1.56 18.21
C ILE A 620 8.28 -2.76 19.11
N LYS A 621 7.84 -2.69 20.38
CA LYS A 621 8.07 -3.73 21.39
C LYS A 621 7.50 -5.10 20.97
N SER A 622 6.31 -5.13 20.36
CA SER A 622 5.66 -6.37 19.92
C SER A 622 6.42 -7.12 18.83
N GLY A 623 7.27 -6.41 18.05
CA GLY A 623 8.12 -7.02 17.02
C GLY A 623 9.35 -7.75 17.55
N ALA A 624 9.67 -7.68 18.86
CA ALA A 624 10.92 -8.19 19.41
C ALA A 624 11.17 -9.67 19.09
N LYS A 625 10.15 -10.53 19.23
CA LYS A 625 10.29 -11.97 18.96
C LYS A 625 10.47 -12.27 17.46
N LEU A 626 9.84 -11.49 16.60
CA LEU A 626 10.05 -11.60 15.15
C LEU A 626 11.47 -11.16 14.80
N ARG A 627 11.95 -10.02 15.32
CA ARG A 627 13.33 -9.56 15.10
C ARG A 627 14.35 -10.58 15.61
N GLU A 628 14.14 -11.16 16.79
CA GLU A 628 14.98 -12.23 17.35
C GLU A 628 15.03 -13.45 16.42
N LEU A 629 13.88 -13.90 15.91
CA LEU A 629 13.81 -15.00 14.95
C LEU A 629 14.59 -14.71 13.66
N LEU A 630 14.40 -13.53 13.08
CA LEU A 630 15.02 -13.16 11.81
C LEU A 630 16.53 -12.94 11.95
N SER A 631 16.98 -12.28 13.02
CA SER A 631 18.40 -12.02 13.27
C SER A 631 19.18 -13.26 13.70
N SER A 632 18.61 -14.12 14.57
CA SER A 632 19.29 -15.34 15.03
C SER A 632 19.57 -16.33 13.90
N ASN A 633 18.72 -16.35 12.87
CA ASN A 633 18.88 -17.20 11.68
C ASN A 633 19.60 -16.47 10.53
N SER A 634 19.97 -15.19 10.67
CA SER A 634 20.49 -14.34 9.59
C SER A 634 19.64 -14.43 8.30
N SER A 635 18.31 -14.49 8.48
CA SER A 635 17.39 -14.81 7.38
C SER A 635 17.08 -13.62 6.47
N VAL A 636 17.35 -12.38 6.92
CA VAL A 636 17.08 -11.18 6.13
C VAL A 636 18.05 -11.10 4.96
N LYS A 637 17.51 -11.00 3.74
CA LYS A 637 18.31 -10.80 2.53
C LYS A 637 18.17 -9.38 1.99
N LYS A 638 16.95 -8.87 1.89
CA LYS A 638 16.68 -7.52 1.40
C LYS A 638 15.43 -6.94 2.05
N ILE A 639 15.47 -5.65 2.31
CA ILE A 639 14.32 -4.86 2.75
C ILE A 639 14.17 -3.68 1.79
N LEU A 640 12.99 -3.49 1.20
CA LEU A 640 12.64 -2.27 0.48
C LEU A 640 11.64 -1.48 1.33
N HIS A 641 12.10 -0.39 1.91
CA HIS A 641 11.34 0.41 2.87
C HIS A 641 10.68 1.59 2.18
N PHE A 642 9.36 1.65 2.22
CA PHE A 642 8.57 2.66 1.49
C PHE A 642 8.39 3.99 2.26
N GLY A 643 9.03 4.15 3.41
CA GLY A 643 8.92 5.38 4.20
C GLY A 643 7.47 5.69 4.55
N THR A 644 7.02 6.87 4.11
CA THR A 644 5.64 7.37 4.27
C THR A 644 4.77 7.17 3.03
N HIS A 645 5.29 6.54 1.98
CA HIS A 645 4.49 6.22 0.79
C HIS A 645 3.41 5.19 1.12
N GLN A 646 2.19 5.51 0.76
CA GLN A 646 1.03 4.64 0.97
C GLN A 646 0.85 3.75 -0.25
N VAL A 647 1.14 2.46 -0.10
CA VAL A 647 0.92 1.44 -1.14
C VAL A 647 -0.56 1.17 -1.33
N PHE A 648 -1.33 1.24 -0.25
CA PHE A 648 -2.74 0.88 -0.21
C PHE A 648 -3.61 2.12 -0.07
N GLU A 649 -4.54 2.32 -0.98
CA GLU A 649 -5.52 3.40 -0.91
C GLU A 649 -6.38 3.28 0.37
N ASN A 650 -6.71 4.41 0.97
CA ASN A 650 -7.55 4.52 2.17
C ASN A 650 -7.01 3.85 3.45
N ARG A 651 -5.70 3.51 3.52
CA ARG A 651 -5.08 2.94 4.72
C ARG A 651 -3.87 3.75 5.19
N SER A 652 -3.77 3.90 6.50
CA SER A 652 -2.63 4.57 7.15
C SER A 652 -1.47 3.62 7.51
N THR A 653 -1.43 2.41 6.95
CA THR A 653 -0.39 1.42 7.23
C THR A 653 0.79 1.61 6.28
N TYR A 654 1.95 1.95 6.83
CA TYR A 654 3.20 2.03 6.09
C TYR A 654 3.88 0.67 6.04
N THR A 655 4.32 0.28 4.84
CA THR A 655 4.80 -1.07 4.56
C THR A 655 6.24 -1.09 4.06
N CYS A 656 6.79 -2.29 4.00
CA CYS A 656 8.04 -2.61 3.32
C CYS A 656 7.89 -3.96 2.59
N ILE A 657 8.68 -4.17 1.56
CA ILE A 657 8.92 -5.51 1.03
C ILE A 657 10.02 -6.14 1.87
N LEU A 658 9.75 -7.32 2.40
CA LEU A 658 10.66 -8.11 3.20
C LEU A 658 11.01 -9.39 2.43
N VAL A 659 12.27 -9.48 2.01
CA VAL A 659 12.82 -10.67 1.34
C VAL A 659 13.71 -11.42 2.31
N LEU A 660 13.32 -12.66 2.59
CA LEU A 660 14.00 -13.55 3.52
C LEU A 660 14.53 -14.78 2.77
N SER A 661 15.59 -15.37 3.30
CA SER A 661 16.10 -16.67 2.86
C SER A 661 16.11 -17.66 4.02
N LYS A 662 15.80 -18.91 3.73
CA LYS A 662 15.94 -20.01 4.69
C LYS A 662 17.39 -20.28 5.05
N GLN A 663 18.29 -20.05 4.12
CA GLN A 663 19.72 -20.10 4.35
C GLN A 663 20.20 -18.75 4.90
N GLY A 664 20.93 -18.74 6.00
CA GLY A 664 21.50 -17.52 6.56
C GLY A 664 22.49 -16.85 5.60
N HIS A 665 22.61 -15.53 5.69
CA HIS A 665 23.52 -14.71 4.90
C HIS A 665 24.50 -13.96 5.82
N GLU A 666 25.68 -13.63 5.31
CA GLU A 666 26.67 -12.82 6.03
C GLU A 666 26.28 -11.33 6.03
N GLU A 667 25.58 -10.90 4.96
CA GLU A 667 25.17 -9.53 4.72
C GLU A 667 23.73 -9.47 4.22
N PHE A 668 23.07 -8.34 4.42
CA PHE A 668 21.76 -8.03 3.86
C PHE A 668 21.71 -6.60 3.32
N GLN A 669 20.72 -6.32 2.48
CA GLN A 669 20.51 -5.01 1.86
C GLN A 669 19.23 -4.34 2.39
N ILE A 670 19.28 -3.00 2.52
CA ILE A 670 18.09 -2.19 2.73
C ILE A 670 18.09 -1.01 1.76
N GLY A 671 16.98 -0.82 1.04
CA GLY A 671 16.72 0.33 0.17
C GLY A 671 15.59 1.18 0.73
N PHE A 672 15.79 2.49 0.82
CA PHE A 672 14.75 3.46 1.17
C PHE A 672 14.23 4.12 -0.11
N VAL A 673 12.96 3.88 -0.42
CA VAL A 673 12.33 4.44 -1.63
C VAL A 673 12.00 5.90 -1.39
N GLN A 674 12.76 6.80 -2.01
CA GLN A 674 12.56 8.26 -1.94
C GLN A 674 11.66 8.76 -3.07
N ASP A 675 11.95 8.37 -4.30
CA ASP A 675 11.15 8.69 -5.49
C ASP A 675 10.24 7.51 -5.84
N TRP A 676 8.99 7.61 -5.40
CA TRP A 676 7.99 6.56 -5.58
C TRP A 676 7.71 6.25 -7.05
N ASN A 677 7.54 7.27 -7.88
CA ASN A 677 7.21 7.08 -9.29
C ASN A 677 8.39 6.45 -10.06
N ARG A 678 9.60 6.93 -9.78
CA ARG A 678 10.81 6.34 -10.38
C ARG A 678 11.03 4.89 -9.95
N PHE A 679 10.77 4.58 -8.68
CA PHE A 679 10.85 3.22 -8.16
C PHE A 679 9.86 2.28 -8.86
N LEU A 680 8.60 2.69 -9.01
CA LEU A 680 7.60 1.89 -9.71
C LEU A 680 7.94 1.68 -11.18
N PHE A 681 8.66 2.62 -11.80
CA PHE A 681 9.06 2.55 -13.20
C PHE A 681 10.29 1.64 -13.44
N ASN A 682 11.32 1.82 -12.62
CA ASN A 682 12.61 1.15 -12.84
C ASN A 682 12.79 -0.11 -11.99
N HIS A 683 11.90 -0.37 -11.01
CA HIS A 683 12.03 -1.39 -9.98
C HIS A 683 13.36 -1.31 -9.22
N ASP A 684 13.94 -0.12 -9.12
CA ASP A 684 15.28 0.10 -8.57
C ASP A 684 15.28 1.19 -7.49
N THR A 685 16.11 0.95 -6.46
CA THR A 685 16.40 1.92 -5.40
C THR A 685 17.81 1.69 -4.90
N GLU A 686 18.47 2.75 -4.50
CA GLU A 686 19.77 2.63 -3.87
C GLU A 686 19.67 1.85 -2.56
N CYS A 687 20.51 0.81 -2.44
CA CYS A 687 20.52 -0.07 -1.29
C CYS A 687 21.80 0.08 -0.50
N LEU A 688 21.66 0.23 0.82
CA LEU A 688 22.76 0.11 1.79
C LEU A 688 22.93 -1.36 2.16
N THR A 689 24.18 -1.80 2.31
CA THR A 689 24.53 -3.17 2.70
C THR A 689 25.04 -3.18 4.14
N TYR A 690 24.52 -4.11 4.96
CA TYR A 690 24.92 -4.28 6.36
C TYR A 690 25.31 -5.72 6.64
N PRO A 691 26.27 -5.96 7.56
CA PRO A 691 26.50 -7.30 8.09
C PRO A 691 25.24 -7.85 8.78
N ALA A 692 24.97 -9.15 8.66
CA ALA A 692 23.80 -9.76 9.30
C ALA A 692 23.79 -9.60 10.83
N ALA A 693 24.96 -9.51 11.45
CA ALA A 693 25.11 -9.27 12.88
C ALA A 693 24.67 -7.85 13.33
N TYR A 694 24.46 -6.92 12.39
CA TYR A 694 24.02 -5.56 12.68
C TYR A 694 22.61 -5.51 13.27
N ILE A 695 21.75 -6.44 12.89
CA ILE A 695 20.39 -6.55 13.41
C ILE A 695 20.28 -7.60 14.53
N SER A 696 19.41 -7.36 15.50
CA SER A 696 19.18 -8.24 16.66
C SER A 696 17.70 -8.23 17.07
N GLY A 697 17.36 -8.83 18.20
CA GLY A 697 16.03 -8.71 18.81
C GLY A 697 15.68 -7.28 19.28
N GLN A 698 16.67 -6.39 19.40
CA GLN A 698 16.46 -4.97 19.71
C GLN A 698 15.82 -4.23 18.52
N PRO A 699 15.24 -3.04 18.71
CA PRO A 699 14.75 -2.21 17.60
C PRO A 699 15.85 -1.98 16.56
N TRP A 700 15.52 -2.16 15.30
CA TRP A 700 16.43 -1.96 14.18
C TRP A 700 16.53 -0.47 13.83
N SER A 701 17.75 -0.01 13.56
CA SER A 701 18.06 1.37 13.18
C SER A 701 19.09 1.32 12.07
N PHE A 702 18.76 1.86 10.91
CA PHE A 702 19.62 1.81 9.74
C PHE A 702 20.27 3.17 9.54
N LEU A 703 21.51 3.30 10.01
CA LEU A 703 22.33 4.50 9.93
C LEU A 703 23.46 4.27 8.93
N PRO A 704 23.97 5.31 8.25
CA PRO A 704 25.19 5.20 7.45
C PRO A 704 26.34 4.55 8.24
N GLN A 705 27.12 3.68 7.59
CA GLN A 705 28.14 2.87 8.28
C GLN A 705 29.22 3.71 8.98
N ASN A 706 29.59 4.86 8.40
CA ASN A 706 30.51 5.81 9.02
C ASN A 706 29.98 6.35 10.35
N ILE A 707 28.68 6.67 10.42
CA ILE A 707 28.01 7.12 11.67
C ILE A 707 27.99 5.99 12.70
N VAL A 708 27.71 4.76 12.27
CA VAL A 708 27.71 3.59 13.18
C VAL A 708 29.09 3.40 13.79
N ALA A 709 30.17 3.39 12.98
CA ALA A 709 31.52 3.23 13.43
C ALA A 709 31.93 4.34 14.43
N HIS A 710 31.60 5.59 14.11
CA HIS A 710 31.88 6.72 15.02
C HIS A 710 31.08 6.62 16.33
N MET A 711 29.82 6.24 16.29
CA MET A 711 29.03 6.06 17.52
C MET A 711 29.57 4.93 18.41
N GLU A 712 30.14 3.87 17.83
CA GLU A 712 30.82 2.81 18.59
C GLU A 712 32.11 3.33 19.27
N GLU A 713 32.92 4.10 18.56
CA GLU A 713 34.14 4.70 19.10
C GLU A 713 33.89 5.61 20.30
N ILE A 714 32.89 6.50 20.20
CA ILE A 714 32.58 7.46 21.27
C ILE A 714 31.64 6.90 22.35
N SER A 715 31.17 5.65 22.21
CA SER A 715 30.16 5.03 23.09
C SER A 715 30.59 5.04 24.57
N GLN A 716 31.89 4.93 24.86
CA GLN A 716 32.45 4.97 26.24
C GLN A 716 32.39 6.36 26.87
N SER A 717 32.39 7.42 26.06
CA SER A 717 32.30 8.82 26.48
C SER A 717 30.88 9.31 26.59
N CYS A 718 29.90 8.51 26.16
CA CYS A 718 28.46 8.86 26.16
C CYS A 718 27.70 8.10 27.24
N VAL A 719 26.64 8.75 27.73
CA VAL A 719 25.67 8.13 28.62
C VAL A 719 24.25 8.32 28.05
N PRO A 720 23.30 7.39 28.26
CA PRO A 720 21.93 7.59 27.82
C PRO A 720 21.30 8.82 28.48
N LEU A 721 20.55 9.62 27.73
CA LEU A 721 19.86 10.82 28.24
C LEU A 721 19.12 10.56 29.55
N SER A 722 18.46 9.40 29.66
CA SER A 722 17.73 8.99 30.87
C SER A 722 18.60 8.88 32.13
N SER A 723 19.93 8.83 32.05
CA SER A 723 20.83 8.88 33.19
C SER A 723 20.98 10.30 33.76
N LEU A 724 20.86 11.33 32.90
CA LEU A 724 21.05 12.74 33.26
C LEU A 724 19.73 13.45 33.61
N VAL A 725 18.61 12.98 33.08
CA VAL A 725 17.33 13.67 33.16
C VAL A 725 16.18 12.73 33.49
N ASP A 726 15.08 13.30 33.96
CA ASP A 726 13.77 12.66 34.08
C ASP A 726 12.87 13.16 32.94
N ILE A 727 12.38 12.23 32.12
CA ILE A 727 11.41 12.50 31.06
C ILE A 727 10.00 12.30 31.60
N PHE A 728 9.14 13.32 31.50
CA PHE A 728 7.78 13.30 31.99
C PHE A 728 6.75 13.72 30.94
N VAL A 729 5.53 13.25 31.09
CA VAL A 729 4.38 13.61 30.27
C VAL A 729 3.64 14.80 30.89
N GLY A 730 2.81 15.49 30.11
CA GLY A 730 1.97 16.56 30.60
C GLY A 730 0.91 16.11 31.62
N VAL A 731 0.11 17.05 32.10
CA VAL A 731 -1.03 16.73 32.98
C VAL A 731 -2.11 15.99 32.19
N GLN A 732 -2.85 15.11 32.85
CA GLN A 732 -3.92 14.35 32.22
C GLN A 732 -5.27 14.74 32.78
N THR A 733 -5.93 15.66 32.12
CA THR A 733 -7.25 16.16 32.53
C THR A 733 -8.35 15.13 32.25
N SER A 734 -8.19 14.30 31.20
CA SER A 734 -9.22 13.44 30.58
C SER A 734 -10.46 14.22 30.12
N ALA A 735 -10.34 15.55 29.98
CA ALA A 735 -11.35 16.45 29.47
C ALA A 735 -10.71 17.80 29.03
N ASP A 736 -9.66 17.75 28.22
CA ASP A 736 -8.88 18.91 27.80
C ASP A 736 -9.75 20.06 27.27
N GLN A 737 -10.80 19.73 26.51
CA GLN A 737 -11.75 20.71 25.96
C GLN A 737 -12.54 21.52 27.05
N ILE A 738 -12.53 21.06 28.32
CA ILE A 738 -13.20 21.73 29.44
C ILE A 738 -12.17 22.53 30.24
N TYR A 739 -10.97 21.98 30.45
CA TYR A 739 -9.96 22.60 31.29
C TYR A 739 -9.10 23.63 30.56
N ILE A 740 -8.90 23.49 29.23
CA ILE A 740 -8.11 24.43 28.42
C ILE A 740 -9.02 25.56 27.92
N ILE A 741 -8.65 26.79 28.21
CA ILE A 741 -9.41 27.99 27.90
C ILE A 741 -8.56 28.92 27.02
N HIS A 742 -9.11 29.33 25.90
CA HIS A 742 -8.57 30.40 25.08
C HIS A 742 -9.23 31.72 25.54
N ALA A 743 -8.42 32.67 25.98
CA ALA A 743 -8.93 33.96 26.44
C ALA A 743 -9.21 34.86 25.22
N ASP A 744 -10.44 35.42 25.13
CA ASP A 744 -10.81 36.43 24.15
C ASP A 744 -10.41 37.82 24.64
N ARG A 745 -10.53 38.06 25.94
CA ARG A 745 -10.02 39.26 26.64
C ARG A 745 -9.63 38.91 28.07
N GLU A 746 -8.81 39.74 28.69
CA GLU A 746 -8.41 39.61 30.08
C GLU A 746 -8.28 40.97 30.78
N ASP A 747 -8.47 40.99 32.09
CA ASP A 747 -8.17 42.10 32.98
C ASP A 747 -7.24 41.61 34.11
N ASP A 748 -7.06 42.40 35.15
CA ASP A 748 -6.14 42.07 36.26
C ASP A 748 -6.54 40.80 37.03
N ASN A 749 -7.86 40.50 37.13
CA ASN A 749 -8.39 39.42 37.97
C ASN A 749 -8.98 38.25 37.20
N PHE A 750 -9.50 38.49 35.99
CA PHE A 750 -10.24 37.50 35.22
C PHE A 750 -9.75 37.34 33.79
N ILE A 751 -9.98 36.17 33.23
CA ILE A 751 -10.07 35.94 31.78
C ILE A 751 -11.53 35.81 31.39
N TYR A 752 -11.84 36.18 30.14
CA TYR A 752 -13.17 36.08 29.53
C TYR A 752 -13.10 35.30 28.25
N SER A 753 -14.07 34.42 28.02
CA SER A 753 -14.18 33.61 26.82
C SER A 753 -15.63 33.22 26.56
N TYR A 754 -15.88 32.55 25.42
CA TYR A 754 -17.21 32.07 25.02
C TYR A 754 -17.24 30.57 24.99
N ASP A 755 -18.35 29.97 25.45
CA ASP A 755 -18.59 28.55 25.26
C ASP A 755 -19.05 28.25 23.83
N ARG A 756 -19.15 26.95 23.47
CA ARG A 756 -19.58 26.53 22.12
C ARG A 756 -21.00 26.99 21.74
N GLN A 757 -21.79 27.48 22.69
CA GLN A 757 -23.15 27.98 22.49
C GLN A 757 -23.16 29.53 22.39
N GLY A 758 -21.98 30.16 22.49
CA GLY A 758 -21.81 31.60 22.39
C GLY A 758 -22.10 32.37 23.71
N HIS A 759 -22.19 31.69 24.84
CA HIS A 759 -22.37 32.35 26.14
C HIS A 759 -21.02 32.76 26.71
N GLU A 760 -20.90 34.06 27.08
CA GLU A 760 -19.72 34.57 27.76
C GLU A 760 -19.59 33.96 29.17
N PHE A 761 -18.36 33.60 29.53
CA PHE A 761 -17.99 33.22 30.89
C PHE A 761 -16.69 33.90 31.30
N GLN A 762 -16.46 33.98 32.60
CA GLN A 762 -15.22 34.50 33.18
C GLN A 762 -14.66 33.51 34.18
N ILE A 763 -13.33 33.51 34.32
CA ILE A 763 -12.62 32.64 35.27
C ILE A 763 -11.53 33.45 35.98
N GLU A 764 -11.40 33.24 37.26
CA GLU A 764 -10.39 33.88 38.13
C GLU A 764 -8.96 33.48 37.70
N LYS A 765 -8.08 34.45 37.51
CA LYS A 765 -6.67 34.19 37.13
C LYS A 765 -5.91 33.41 38.22
N GLY A 766 -6.34 33.44 39.46
CA GLY A 766 -5.69 32.72 40.57
C GLY A 766 -5.70 31.18 40.43
N ILE A 767 -6.72 30.63 39.77
CA ILE A 767 -6.81 29.19 39.49
C ILE A 767 -6.22 28.79 38.16
N LEU A 768 -5.87 29.75 37.31
CA LEU A 768 -5.36 29.53 35.97
C LEU A 768 -3.83 29.41 35.95
N ARG A 769 -3.35 28.58 35.04
CA ARG A 769 -1.93 28.53 34.64
C ARG A 769 -1.84 28.80 33.15
N LYS A 770 -0.75 29.48 32.74
CA LYS A 770 -0.41 29.58 31.32
C LYS A 770 -0.22 28.20 30.73
N SER A 771 -0.75 27.96 29.53
CA SER A 771 -0.73 26.67 28.87
C SER A 771 -0.41 26.80 27.38
N ILE A 772 0.08 25.72 26.79
CA ILE A 772 0.23 25.55 25.33
C ILE A 772 -0.73 24.46 24.86
N TYR A 773 -1.39 24.75 23.75
CA TYR A 773 -2.29 23.83 23.10
C TYR A 773 -2.21 24.03 21.59
N ASP A 774 -2.02 22.95 20.83
CA ASP A 774 -1.95 22.96 19.37
C ASP A 774 -1.06 24.07 18.80
N THR A 775 0.18 24.16 19.25
CA THR A 775 1.15 25.19 18.87
C THR A 775 2.48 24.57 18.47
N GLN A 776 3.17 25.24 17.56
CA GLN A 776 4.52 24.84 17.15
C GLN A 776 5.55 25.42 18.13
N LEU A 777 6.52 24.58 18.50
CA LEU A 777 7.69 24.98 19.25
C LEU A 777 8.87 25.17 18.28
N VAL A 778 9.69 26.20 18.53
CA VAL A 778 10.87 26.51 17.74
C VAL A 778 12.08 26.50 18.65
N SER A 779 13.11 25.74 18.30
CA SER A 779 14.36 25.61 19.06
C SER A 779 14.94 26.95 19.46
N TYR A 780 15.37 27.06 20.72
CA TYR A 780 15.97 28.26 21.31
C TYR A 780 15.05 29.49 21.38
N GLU A 781 13.74 29.38 21.14
CA GLU A 781 12.76 30.44 21.46
C GLU A 781 12.20 30.24 22.87
N ARG A 782 11.59 31.28 23.43
CA ARG A 782 10.77 31.11 24.63
C ARG A 782 9.41 30.55 24.28
N ILE A 783 8.89 29.70 25.14
CA ILE A 783 7.53 29.19 25.00
C ILE A 783 6.54 30.34 25.11
N LYS A 784 5.71 30.52 24.08
CA LYS A 784 4.60 31.47 24.10
C LYS A 784 3.33 30.71 24.43
N ALA A 785 2.81 30.92 25.66
CA ALA A 785 1.52 30.40 26.03
C ALA A 785 0.43 30.96 25.08
N ASN A 786 -0.41 30.12 24.53
CA ASN A 786 -1.54 30.48 23.66
C ASN A 786 -2.90 30.16 24.30
N SER A 787 -2.88 29.65 25.51
CA SER A 787 -4.07 29.28 26.29
C SER A 787 -3.82 29.34 27.78
N TYR A 788 -4.87 29.15 28.52
CA TYR A 788 -4.86 28.94 29.97
C TYR A 788 -5.45 27.57 30.29
N ILE A 789 -4.98 26.96 31.40
CA ILE A 789 -5.59 25.75 31.93
C ILE A 789 -6.14 26.02 33.35
N ILE A 790 -7.36 25.59 33.62
CA ILE A 790 -7.89 25.55 34.98
C ILE A 790 -7.08 24.51 35.74
N PHE A 791 -6.29 24.92 36.72
CA PHE A 791 -5.38 24.09 37.49
C PHE A 791 -5.83 24.04 38.96
N PRO A 792 -6.75 23.13 39.32
CA PRO A 792 -7.40 23.12 40.64
C PRO A 792 -6.51 22.58 41.77
N TYR A 793 -5.20 22.87 41.69
CA TYR A 793 -4.22 22.41 42.68
C TYR A 793 -3.35 23.55 43.15
N LYS A 794 -3.06 23.56 44.47
CA LYS A 794 -2.14 24.48 45.14
C LYS A 794 -0.89 23.75 45.64
N ALA A 795 0.21 24.48 45.81
CA ALA A 795 1.44 23.94 46.38
C ALA A 795 1.37 24.00 47.92
N VAL A 796 1.44 22.86 48.58
CA VAL A 796 1.55 22.79 50.06
C VAL A 796 2.78 21.96 50.38
N ASN A 797 3.79 22.59 50.99
CA ASN A 797 5.08 21.96 51.28
C ASN A 797 5.74 21.32 50.05
N GLY A 798 5.64 21.97 48.87
CA GLY A 798 6.21 21.48 47.60
C GLY A 798 5.44 20.31 46.99
N ARG A 799 4.22 20.01 47.47
CA ARG A 799 3.34 18.96 46.92
C ARG A 799 2.07 19.56 46.34
N PRO A 800 1.57 19.05 45.23
CA PRO A 800 0.29 19.44 44.66
C PRO A 800 -0.84 18.89 45.54
N VAL A 801 -1.70 19.80 46.01
CA VAL A 801 -2.89 19.48 46.82
C VAL A 801 -4.10 20.05 46.08
N LEU A 802 -5.12 19.23 45.86
CA LEU A 802 -6.39 19.69 45.26
C LEU A 802 -7.06 20.70 46.18
N TYR A 803 -7.57 21.80 45.65
CA TYR A 803 -8.45 22.70 46.42
C TYR A 803 -9.67 21.92 46.91
N SER A 804 -10.10 22.18 48.11
CA SER A 804 -11.38 21.64 48.63
C SER A 804 -12.56 22.33 47.91
N LEU A 805 -13.72 21.68 47.90
CA LEU A 805 -14.93 22.26 47.31
C LEU A 805 -15.33 23.59 48.00
N ALA A 806 -15.05 23.71 49.30
CA ALA A 806 -15.26 24.96 50.06
C ALA A 806 -14.35 26.11 49.58
N GLU A 807 -13.05 25.84 49.41
CA GLU A 807 -12.08 26.79 48.82
C GLU A 807 -12.44 27.15 47.40
N MET A 808 -12.86 26.18 46.58
CA MET A 808 -13.34 26.47 45.22
C MET A 808 -14.57 27.36 45.19
N THR A 809 -15.45 27.22 46.16
CA THR A 809 -16.67 28.04 46.30
C THR A 809 -16.34 29.46 46.78
N GLU A 810 -15.36 29.60 47.68
CA GLU A 810 -15.00 30.89 48.28
C GLU A 810 -14.03 31.68 47.38
N ASP A 811 -12.96 31.04 46.90
CA ASP A 811 -11.86 31.73 46.18
C ASP A 811 -12.07 31.75 44.64
N PHE A 812 -12.80 30.76 44.07
CA PHE A 812 -12.92 30.59 42.61
C PHE A 812 -14.35 30.26 42.18
N PRO A 813 -15.35 31.07 42.61
CA PRO A 813 -16.77 30.80 42.34
C PRO A 813 -17.11 30.73 40.84
N HIS A 814 -16.45 31.55 40.00
CA HIS A 814 -16.71 31.57 38.56
C HIS A 814 -16.13 30.33 37.88
N ALA A 815 -14.90 29.88 38.22
CA ALA A 815 -14.32 28.62 37.73
C ALA A 815 -15.18 27.43 38.13
N LEU A 816 -15.67 27.40 39.39
CA LEU A 816 -16.55 26.32 39.86
C LEU A 816 -17.88 26.32 39.10
N ALA A 817 -18.48 27.52 38.91
CA ALA A 817 -19.73 27.64 38.14
C ALA A 817 -19.54 27.18 36.67
N TYR A 818 -18.41 27.51 36.05
CA TYR A 818 -18.06 27.01 34.71
C TYR A 818 -17.95 25.50 34.69
N LEU A 819 -17.16 24.89 35.58
CA LEU A 819 -16.96 23.43 35.65
C LEU A 819 -18.28 22.68 35.94
N ASN A 820 -19.18 23.27 36.74
CA ASN A 820 -20.50 22.72 37.03
C ASN A 820 -21.38 22.57 35.77
N ARG A 821 -21.24 23.46 34.77
CA ARG A 821 -21.96 23.30 33.48
C ARG A 821 -21.62 21.97 32.78
N PHE A 822 -20.45 21.40 33.04
CA PHE A 822 -19.93 20.19 32.41
C PHE A 822 -19.82 19.01 33.39
N LYS A 823 -20.49 19.13 34.59
CA LYS A 823 -20.35 18.14 35.65
C LYS A 823 -20.67 16.72 35.17
N ASP A 824 -21.73 16.51 34.40
CA ASP A 824 -22.12 15.19 33.88
C ASP A 824 -21.00 14.57 33.05
N LYS A 825 -20.38 15.33 32.14
CA LYS A 825 -19.23 14.87 31.33
C LYS A 825 -17.98 14.59 32.16
N LEU A 826 -17.74 15.41 33.18
CA LEU A 826 -16.63 15.21 34.13
C LEU A 826 -16.88 13.98 35.02
N ASP A 827 -18.15 13.68 35.25
CA ASP A 827 -18.59 12.52 36.02
C ASP A 827 -18.49 11.21 35.26
N GLU A 828 -18.54 11.22 33.94
CA GLU A 828 -18.33 10.04 33.07
C GLU A 828 -16.86 9.59 32.95
N ARG A 829 -15.89 10.42 33.34
CA ARG A 829 -14.47 10.11 33.24
C ARG A 829 -14.07 8.94 34.16
N ASN A 830 -13.20 8.06 33.68
CA ASN A 830 -12.58 7.03 34.50
C ASN A 830 -11.50 7.66 35.42
N MET A 831 -11.91 8.08 36.62
CA MET A 831 -11.06 8.71 37.59
C MET A 831 -10.97 7.86 38.87
N PRO A 832 -9.79 7.27 39.19
CA PRO A 832 -9.59 6.49 40.42
C PRO A 832 -9.80 7.35 41.69
N GLY A 833 -10.56 6.82 42.65
CA GLY A 833 -10.79 7.51 43.91
C GLY A 833 -11.73 8.72 43.84
N ARG A 834 -12.60 8.78 42.86
CA ARG A 834 -13.59 9.84 42.65
C ARG A 834 -14.61 9.89 43.78
N THR A 835 -14.93 11.12 44.25
CA THR A 835 -15.94 11.42 45.25
C THR A 835 -16.78 12.61 44.79
N THR A 836 -17.84 12.93 45.57
CA THR A 836 -18.63 14.12 45.35
C THR A 836 -17.88 15.44 45.65
N GLU A 837 -16.74 15.38 46.29
CA GLU A 837 -15.94 16.56 46.68
C GLU A 837 -14.73 16.79 45.72
N ASN A 838 -14.30 15.78 44.93
CA ASN A 838 -13.12 15.90 44.07
C ASN A 838 -13.42 15.75 42.57
N TRP A 839 -14.69 15.80 42.16
CA TRP A 839 -15.13 15.57 40.77
C TRP A 839 -14.48 16.51 39.73
N PHE A 840 -14.00 17.67 40.17
CA PHE A 840 -13.30 18.68 39.35
C PHE A 840 -11.78 18.47 39.30
N ALA A 841 -11.26 17.43 39.89
CA ALA A 841 -9.84 17.04 39.76
C ALA A 841 -9.52 16.55 38.34
N PHE A 842 -8.26 16.57 37.95
CA PHE A 842 -7.82 15.92 36.69
C PHE A 842 -8.06 14.41 36.73
N GLY A 843 -8.27 13.81 35.59
CA GLY A 843 -8.55 12.38 35.47
C GLY A 843 -7.44 11.50 36.07
N ARG A 844 -6.18 11.98 36.03
CA ARG A 844 -5.04 11.37 36.72
C ARG A 844 -4.14 12.46 37.33
N SER A 845 -3.53 12.16 38.49
CA SER A 845 -2.66 13.06 39.24
C SER A 845 -1.18 13.04 38.82
N GLN A 846 -0.88 12.54 37.60
CA GLN A 846 0.50 12.46 37.11
C GLN A 846 1.09 13.84 36.80
N SER A 847 2.41 13.98 36.99
CA SER A 847 3.21 15.14 36.60
C SER A 847 2.87 16.48 37.28
N LEU A 848 1.83 16.56 38.14
CA LEU A 848 1.38 17.81 38.79
C LEU A 848 2.52 18.55 39.52
N LYS A 849 3.42 17.78 40.17
CA LYS A 849 4.54 18.37 40.93
C LYS A 849 5.50 19.11 39.99
N ARG A 850 5.65 18.66 38.77
CA ARG A 850 6.59 19.22 37.79
C ARG A 850 6.24 20.65 37.36
N PHE A 851 4.96 21.02 37.47
CA PHE A 851 4.46 22.34 37.09
C PHE A 851 4.33 23.32 38.29
N LEU A 852 4.90 22.96 39.46
CA LEU A 852 4.91 23.84 40.62
C LEU A 852 6.17 24.70 40.72
N ALA A 853 7.33 24.15 40.36
CA ALA A 853 8.63 24.85 40.36
C ALA A 853 9.65 24.05 39.59
N GLY A 854 10.65 24.71 39.04
CA GLY A 854 11.78 24.10 38.31
C GLY A 854 12.07 24.75 36.97
N GLU A 855 12.90 24.12 36.20
CA GLU A 855 13.18 24.45 34.80
C GLU A 855 13.09 23.19 33.93
N HIS A 856 12.53 23.35 32.73
CA HIS A 856 12.27 22.22 31.87
C HIS A 856 12.76 22.48 30.45
N LEU A 857 12.98 21.38 29.67
CA LEU A 857 12.89 21.41 28.23
C LEU A 857 11.55 20.80 27.83
N VAL A 858 10.86 21.43 26.89
CA VAL A 858 9.58 20.95 26.35
C VAL A 858 9.74 20.72 24.86
N TRP A 859 9.18 19.62 24.34
CA TRP A 859 9.23 19.33 22.91
C TRP A 859 7.93 18.66 22.43
N PRO A 860 7.59 18.82 21.11
CA PRO A 860 6.45 18.13 20.51
C PRO A 860 6.78 16.66 20.29
N VAL A 861 5.87 15.76 20.67
CA VAL A 861 6.05 14.30 20.49
C VAL A 861 5.98 13.90 19.03
N LEU A 862 5.24 14.65 18.20
CA LEU A 862 5.13 14.46 16.77
C LEU A 862 5.64 15.71 16.07
N SER A 863 6.72 15.61 15.31
CA SER A 863 7.39 16.77 14.70
C SER A 863 8.16 16.34 13.43
N THR A 864 8.43 17.29 12.55
CA THR A 864 9.31 17.11 11.37
C THR A 864 10.79 17.34 11.70
N SER A 865 11.08 17.88 12.90
CA SER A 865 12.45 18.16 13.36
C SER A 865 12.52 18.21 14.88
N SER A 866 13.73 18.12 15.43
CA SER A 866 13.98 18.30 16.85
C SER A 866 13.74 19.74 17.27
N ASN A 867 12.85 19.97 18.23
CA ASN A 867 12.51 21.28 18.75
C ASN A 867 12.39 21.24 20.28
N TYR A 868 13.55 21.14 20.97
CA TYR A 868 13.60 21.16 22.43
C TYR A 868 13.74 22.61 22.90
N VAL A 869 12.74 23.09 23.62
CA VAL A 869 12.59 24.49 24.02
C VAL A 869 12.68 24.62 25.52
N TYR A 870 13.45 25.61 26.01
CA TYR A 870 13.61 25.88 27.42
C TYR A 870 12.38 26.59 28.02
N ASP A 871 11.91 26.13 29.16
CA ASP A 871 10.82 26.71 29.95
C ASP A 871 11.21 26.89 31.40
N ASN A 872 11.13 28.14 31.89
CA ASN A 872 11.27 28.50 33.30
C ASN A 872 10.00 29.24 33.82
N ASP A 873 8.97 29.36 32.97
CA ASP A 873 7.69 30.03 33.32
C ASP A 873 6.63 29.02 33.77
N MET A 874 6.99 27.76 33.90
CA MET A 874 6.08 26.66 34.31
C MET A 874 4.83 26.58 33.43
N VAL A 875 5.01 26.70 32.12
CA VAL A 875 3.91 26.56 31.17
C VAL A 875 3.36 25.15 31.22
N VAL A 876 2.07 25.01 31.49
CA VAL A 876 1.42 23.70 31.59
C VAL A 876 1.08 23.19 30.19
N PHE A 877 1.27 21.89 29.96
CA PHE A 877 0.81 21.20 28.76
C PHE A 877 0.11 19.91 29.16
N THR A 878 -0.86 19.50 28.33
CA THR A 878 -1.53 18.22 28.51
C THR A 878 -0.78 17.10 27.87
N GLY A 879 -0.90 15.88 28.40
CA GLY A 879 -0.22 14.71 27.86
C GLY A 879 -0.66 13.43 28.53
N GLY A 880 -0.73 12.39 27.74
CA GLY A 880 -0.84 10.98 28.15
C GLY A 880 0.15 10.20 27.34
N GLY A 881 -0.04 8.89 27.14
CA GLY A 881 0.84 8.06 26.31
C GLY A 881 0.99 8.56 24.87
N ASN A 882 0.04 9.35 24.36
CA ASN A 882 0.01 9.98 23.03
C ASN A 882 -0.24 11.50 23.13
N GLY A 883 0.21 12.15 24.20
CA GLY A 883 0.03 13.60 24.37
C GLY A 883 0.89 14.39 23.39
N PRO A 884 0.52 15.66 23.08
CA PRO A 884 1.20 16.46 22.06
C PRO A 884 2.60 16.89 22.50
N PHE A 885 2.88 17.02 23.80
CA PHE A 885 4.15 17.51 24.34
C PHE A 885 4.65 16.63 25.49
N TYR A 886 5.97 16.51 25.59
CA TYR A 886 6.68 15.94 26.73
C TYR A 886 7.65 16.96 27.32
N GLY A 887 8.05 16.72 28.56
CA GLY A 887 9.02 17.55 29.30
C GLY A 887 10.23 16.77 29.80
N ILE A 888 11.36 17.46 29.90
CA ILE A 888 12.58 17.01 30.51
C ILE A 888 12.87 17.87 31.73
N GLU A 889 13.15 17.24 32.87
CA GLU A 889 13.71 17.88 34.09
C GLU A 889 15.08 17.28 34.38
N LYS A 890 16.08 18.13 34.64
CA LYS A 890 17.42 17.70 34.97
C LYS A 890 17.44 17.01 36.33
N LYS A 891 18.12 15.88 36.46
CA LYS A 891 18.33 15.22 37.74
C LYS A 891 19.27 16.03 38.64
N ALA A 892 19.02 16.03 39.94
CA ALA A 892 19.90 16.70 40.91
C ALA A 892 21.34 16.16 40.96
N THR A 893 21.54 14.94 40.44
CA THR A 893 22.84 14.28 40.33
C THR A 893 23.62 14.66 39.07
N SER A 894 23.02 15.30 38.10
CA SER A 894 23.68 15.74 36.87
C SER A 894 24.35 17.09 37.07
N GLN A 895 25.61 17.18 36.67
CA GLN A 895 26.39 18.42 36.70
C GLN A 895 26.22 19.22 35.41
N GLU A 896 25.92 18.57 34.31
CA GLU A 896 25.69 19.18 32.99
C GLU A 896 24.56 20.21 33.05
N SER A 897 24.75 21.34 32.37
CA SER A 897 23.71 22.38 32.24
C SER A 897 22.53 21.89 31.41
N ILE A 898 21.33 22.36 31.75
CA ILE A 898 20.13 22.11 30.90
C ILE A 898 20.29 22.70 29.49
N PHE A 899 21.03 23.80 29.33
CA PHE A 899 21.33 24.41 28.03
C PHE A 899 22.32 23.57 27.21
N TYR A 900 23.27 22.87 27.86
CA TYR A 900 24.14 21.93 27.22
C TYR A 900 23.33 20.73 26.67
N ILE A 901 22.44 20.19 27.50
CA ILE A 901 21.53 19.10 27.07
C ILE A 901 20.62 19.57 25.93
N GLN A 902 20.10 20.80 26.01
CA GLN A 902 19.28 21.39 24.93
C GLN A 902 20.05 21.51 23.62
N ALA A 903 21.32 21.92 23.64
CA ALA A 903 22.17 22.04 22.46
C ALA A 903 22.32 20.70 21.76
N ILE A 904 22.70 19.67 22.52
CA ILE A 904 22.88 18.31 21.97
C ILE A 904 21.57 17.77 21.39
N LEU A 905 20.45 17.90 22.10
CA LEU A 905 19.16 17.40 21.63
C LEU A 905 18.63 18.10 20.38
N ASN A 906 19.01 19.34 20.14
CA ASN A 906 18.67 20.09 18.92
C ASN A 906 19.70 19.92 17.80
N HIS A 907 20.74 19.12 17.99
CA HIS A 907 21.77 18.88 17.00
C HIS A 907 21.32 17.85 15.93
N TRP A 908 21.76 18.02 14.67
CA TRP A 908 21.39 17.16 13.54
C TRP A 908 21.68 15.67 13.79
N LEU A 909 22.77 15.33 14.49
CA LEU A 909 23.10 13.95 14.82
C LEU A 909 22.02 13.27 15.68
N MET A 910 21.50 13.97 16.71
CA MET A 910 20.44 13.43 17.55
C MET A 910 19.13 13.29 16.78
N GLU A 911 18.84 14.22 15.89
CA GLU A 911 17.73 14.14 14.96
C GLU A 911 17.82 12.90 14.07
N LEU A 912 18.99 12.66 13.46
CA LEU A 912 19.25 11.47 12.65
C LEU A 912 19.04 10.17 13.45
N LEU A 913 19.55 10.13 14.70
CA LEU A 913 19.38 8.98 15.60
C LEU A 913 17.91 8.74 15.96
N VAL A 914 17.13 9.79 16.14
CA VAL A 914 15.67 9.66 16.37
C VAL A 914 14.99 9.17 15.11
N LYS A 915 15.21 9.79 13.95
CA LYS A 915 14.63 9.40 12.65
C LYS A 915 14.86 7.94 12.33
N SER A 916 16.08 7.46 12.54
CA SER A 916 16.44 6.06 12.24
C SER A 916 15.69 5.01 13.07
N ARG A 917 15.08 5.41 14.20
CA ARG A 917 14.38 4.51 15.14
C ARG A 917 12.91 4.80 15.26
N ALA A 918 12.47 6.02 14.93
CA ALA A 918 11.12 6.48 15.14
C ALA A 918 10.15 5.94 14.08
N SER A 919 8.86 5.89 14.44
CA SER A 919 7.81 5.68 13.45
C SER A 919 7.58 6.98 12.68
N THR A 920 7.58 6.90 11.36
CA THR A 920 7.28 8.02 10.46
C THR A 920 5.78 8.11 10.18
N PHE A 921 5.29 9.32 9.88
CA PHE A 921 3.90 9.65 9.58
C PHE A 921 3.84 10.56 8.35
N ARG A 922 2.67 10.66 7.73
CA ARG A 922 2.46 11.49 6.54
C ARG A 922 2.92 12.94 6.76
N GLY A 923 3.63 13.53 5.78
CA GLY A 923 4.16 14.90 5.84
C GLY A 923 5.48 14.99 6.60
N ASP A 924 6.28 13.93 6.55
CA ASP A 924 7.61 13.82 7.17
C ASP A 924 7.64 14.01 8.69
N TYR A 925 6.49 13.82 9.34
CA TYR A 925 6.42 13.79 10.79
C TYR A 925 6.94 12.46 11.34
N TYR A 926 7.66 12.49 12.46
CA TYR A 926 8.04 11.29 13.18
C TYR A 926 7.89 11.47 14.69
N SER A 927 7.87 10.32 15.37
CA SER A 927 7.65 10.29 16.81
C SER A 927 8.93 10.55 17.59
N HIS A 928 8.95 11.65 18.33
CA HIS A 928 9.95 11.93 19.37
C HIS A 928 9.48 11.39 20.75
N GLY A 929 8.89 10.20 20.74
CA GLY A 929 8.38 9.58 21.98
C GLY A 929 9.50 9.21 22.95
N LYS A 930 9.15 9.11 24.23
CA LYS A 930 10.08 8.81 25.33
C LYS A 930 10.99 7.61 25.06
N GLN A 931 10.47 6.55 24.43
CA GLN A 931 11.24 5.34 24.12
C GLN A 931 12.42 5.58 23.18
N PHE A 932 12.34 6.56 22.29
CA PHE A 932 13.37 6.91 21.35
C PHE A 932 14.37 7.91 21.96
N ILE A 933 13.85 8.87 22.71
CA ILE A 933 14.65 9.96 23.28
C ILE A 933 15.48 9.52 24.50
N ALA A 934 14.95 8.66 25.37
CA ALA A 934 15.58 8.24 26.62
C ALA A 934 16.95 7.56 26.45
N THR A 935 17.19 6.96 25.28
CA THR A 935 18.40 6.22 24.95
C THR A 935 19.41 7.02 24.12
N LEU A 936 19.11 8.29 23.80
CA LEU A 936 20.03 9.14 23.04
C LEU A 936 21.37 9.26 23.77
N PRO A 937 22.48 9.09 23.06
CA PRO A 937 23.82 9.15 23.67
C PRO A 937 24.23 10.60 23.89
N ILE A 938 24.30 11.01 25.15
CA ILE A 938 24.75 12.35 25.53
C ILE A 938 26.20 12.23 25.93
N TYR A 939 27.07 13.02 25.31
CA TYR A 939 28.49 13.09 25.70
C TYR A 939 28.61 13.59 27.13
N LYS A 940 29.19 12.76 28.00
CA LYS A 940 29.35 13.06 29.42
C LYS A 940 30.62 13.90 29.64
N ILE A 941 30.48 15.09 30.21
CA ILE A 941 31.58 16.00 30.52
C ILE A 941 32.34 15.48 31.72
N ASP A 942 33.68 15.39 31.57
CA ASP A 942 34.57 15.22 32.73
C ASP A 942 34.82 16.59 33.37
N PHE A 943 34.12 16.87 34.48
CA PHE A 943 34.28 18.14 35.21
C PHE A 943 35.61 18.30 35.96
N GLU A 944 36.45 17.27 35.98
CA GLU A 944 37.84 17.35 36.45
C GLU A 944 38.80 17.78 35.33
N ASN A 945 38.38 17.70 34.06
CA ASN A 945 39.14 18.10 32.88
C ASN A 945 38.83 19.58 32.50
N PRO A 946 39.76 20.54 32.71
CA PRO A 946 39.53 21.95 32.42
C PRO A 946 39.14 22.23 30.94
N SER A 947 39.67 21.43 30.01
CA SER A 947 39.34 21.58 28.58
C SER A 947 37.89 21.24 28.26
N GLU A 948 37.37 20.16 28.85
CA GLU A 948 35.99 19.76 28.66
C GLU A 948 35.01 20.70 29.35
N VAL A 949 35.39 21.17 30.55
CA VAL A 949 34.61 22.21 31.26
C VAL A 949 34.53 23.50 30.42
N ALA A 950 35.62 23.91 29.76
CA ALA A 950 35.62 25.08 28.89
C ALA A 950 34.73 24.88 27.66
N LYS A 951 34.77 23.70 27.03
CA LYS A 951 33.83 23.37 25.89
C LYS A 951 32.38 23.36 26.35
N HIS A 952 32.09 22.74 27.48
CA HIS A 952 30.76 22.76 28.08
C HIS A 952 30.24 24.19 28.28
N GLN A 953 31.09 25.06 28.91
CA GLN A 953 30.72 26.46 29.17
C GLN A 953 30.52 27.25 27.87
N GLN A 954 31.37 27.05 26.88
CA GLN A 954 31.23 27.66 25.55
C GLN A 954 29.90 27.31 24.88
N ILE A 955 29.51 26.02 24.88
CA ILE A 955 28.22 25.57 24.33
C ILE A 955 27.04 26.23 25.07
N VAL A 956 27.09 26.28 26.41
CA VAL A 956 26.05 26.93 27.24
C VAL A 956 25.90 28.42 26.89
N GLU A 957 27.03 29.14 26.74
CA GLU A 957 27.04 30.56 26.40
C GLU A 957 26.47 30.84 25.01
N MET A 958 26.80 29.99 24.03
CA MET A 958 26.27 30.09 22.67
C MET A 958 24.74 29.89 22.67
N VAL A 959 24.22 28.88 23.38
CA VAL A 959 22.77 28.65 23.48
C VAL A 959 22.06 29.86 24.10
N GLN A 960 22.56 30.35 25.21
CA GLN A 960 21.98 31.51 25.89
C GLN A 960 22.03 32.78 25.02
N ASN A 961 23.10 32.95 24.22
CA ASN A 961 23.23 34.05 23.27
C ASN A 961 22.20 33.92 22.11
N ILE A 962 22.04 32.74 21.53
CA ILE A 962 21.01 32.50 20.51
C ILE A 962 19.62 32.83 21.05
N MET A 963 19.27 32.33 22.24
CA MET A 963 17.99 32.64 22.90
C MET A 963 17.75 34.13 23.05
N ARG A 964 18.76 34.88 23.54
CA ARG A 964 18.68 36.33 23.68
C ARG A 964 18.51 37.06 22.34
N LEU A 965 19.22 36.60 21.29
CA LEU A 965 19.08 37.19 19.95
C LEU A 965 17.71 36.90 19.33
N LYS A 966 17.15 35.71 19.56
CA LYS A 966 15.77 35.38 19.10
C LYS A 966 14.71 36.23 19.82
N GLU A 967 14.88 36.52 21.10
CA GLU A 967 14.02 37.50 21.82
C GLU A 967 14.09 38.91 21.19
N GLN A 968 15.32 39.36 20.86
CA GLN A 968 15.49 40.64 20.19
C GLN A 968 14.92 40.62 18.76
N LEU A 969 15.00 39.52 18.07
CA LEU A 969 14.43 39.33 16.73
C LEU A 969 12.89 39.46 16.78
N ALA A 970 12.25 38.84 17.76
CA ALA A 970 10.80 38.94 17.95
C ALA A 970 10.29 40.38 18.19
N SER A 971 11.15 41.24 18.73
CA SER A 971 10.86 42.65 19.03
C SER A 971 11.57 43.64 18.09
N ALA A 972 12.15 43.17 16.97
CA ALA A 972 12.97 43.99 16.06
C ALA A 972 12.13 45.06 15.38
N PRO A 973 12.55 46.36 15.44
CA PRO A 973 11.75 47.51 15.04
C PRO A 973 11.62 47.66 13.53
N ASN A 974 12.51 47.06 12.73
CA ASN A 974 12.52 47.17 11.26
C ASN A 974 13.20 45.96 10.59
N ALA A 975 13.00 45.83 9.27
CA ALA A 975 13.55 44.75 8.45
C ALA A 975 15.09 44.68 8.49
N ALA A 976 15.79 45.82 8.44
CA ALA A 976 17.25 45.84 8.47
C ALA A 976 17.83 45.28 9.78
N ARG A 977 17.23 45.63 10.93
CA ARG A 977 17.64 45.08 12.22
C ARG A 977 17.31 43.59 12.31
N ARG A 978 16.19 43.15 11.73
CA ARG A 978 15.77 41.76 11.65
C ARG A 978 16.82 40.93 10.86
N THR A 979 17.21 41.35 9.67
CA THR A 979 18.22 40.69 8.85
C THR A 979 19.57 40.57 9.56
N VAL A 980 20.01 41.61 10.27
CA VAL A 980 21.28 41.55 11.03
C VAL A 980 21.18 40.52 12.17
N LEU A 981 20.06 40.44 12.87
CA LEU A 981 19.86 39.45 13.94
C LEU A 981 19.76 38.05 13.39
N GLU A 982 19.07 37.85 12.30
CA GLU A 982 18.96 36.55 11.60
C GLU A 982 20.35 36.03 11.19
N HIS A 983 21.19 36.88 10.53
CA HIS A 983 22.55 36.51 10.19
C HIS A 983 23.42 36.17 11.42
N SER A 984 23.26 36.93 12.52
CA SER A 984 24.00 36.67 13.76
C SER A 984 23.59 35.35 14.40
N ILE A 985 22.28 35.02 14.39
CA ILE A 985 21.75 33.75 14.89
C ILE A 985 22.29 32.59 14.04
N THR A 986 22.24 32.72 12.72
CA THR A 986 22.76 31.70 11.79
C THR A 986 24.23 31.42 12.03
N ALA A 987 25.05 32.46 12.18
CA ALA A 987 26.48 32.31 12.42
C ALA A 987 26.79 31.59 13.76
N ILE A 988 26.14 32.01 14.85
CA ILE A 988 26.35 31.38 16.16
C ILE A 988 25.82 29.94 16.17
N ASN A 989 24.71 29.68 15.46
CA ASN A 989 24.18 28.30 15.36
C ASN A 989 25.14 27.38 14.58
N ALA A 990 25.79 27.90 13.54
CA ALA A 990 26.82 27.16 12.82
C ALA A 990 28.05 26.86 13.73
N GLU A 991 28.50 27.86 14.53
CA GLU A 991 29.56 27.65 15.51
C GLU A 991 29.19 26.63 16.59
N LEU A 992 27.94 26.67 17.05
CA LEU A 992 27.38 25.72 18.03
C LEU A 992 27.39 24.29 17.47
N ASN A 993 26.90 24.12 16.23
CA ASN A 993 26.90 22.81 15.57
C ASN A 993 28.34 22.29 15.39
N SER A 994 29.25 23.13 14.94
CA SER A 994 30.67 22.75 14.79
C SER A 994 31.31 22.34 16.14
N ALA A 995 30.98 23.03 17.23
CA ALA A 995 31.50 22.65 18.55
C ALA A 995 30.94 21.30 19.04
N ILE A 996 29.71 20.96 18.65
CA ILE A 996 29.11 19.65 18.94
C ILE A 996 29.66 18.59 17.99
N ASP A 997 29.84 18.89 16.69
CA ASP A 997 30.48 18.00 15.72
C ASP A 997 31.87 17.58 16.21
N GLU A 998 32.68 18.52 16.72
CA GLU A 998 33.99 18.23 17.34
C GLU A 998 33.86 17.31 18.57
N LEU A 999 32.84 17.52 19.38
CA LEU A 999 32.60 16.73 20.58
C LEU A 999 32.28 15.27 20.24
N TYR A 1000 31.51 15.07 19.19
CA TYR A 1000 31.08 13.76 18.68
C TYR A 1000 32.00 13.20 17.58
N GLN A 1001 33.04 13.97 17.17
CA GLN A 1001 33.98 13.61 16.11
C GLN A 1001 33.31 13.26 14.79
N VAL A 1002 32.25 13.98 14.40
CA VAL A 1002 31.46 13.78 13.17
C VAL A 1002 31.58 15.00 12.25
N GLU A 1003 31.41 14.79 10.93
CA GLU A 1003 31.39 15.86 9.94
C GLU A 1003 30.02 15.90 9.26
N SER A 1004 29.33 17.06 9.30
CA SER A 1004 27.98 17.22 8.72
C SER A 1004 27.94 17.06 7.20
N GLN A 1005 29.04 17.35 6.49
CA GLN A 1005 29.11 17.25 5.02
C GLN A 1005 29.08 15.80 4.50
N GLU A 1006 29.53 14.84 5.29
CA GLU A 1006 29.50 13.41 4.88
C GLU A 1006 28.09 12.80 4.89
N VAL A 1007 27.13 13.45 5.53
CA VAL A 1007 25.79 12.91 5.74
C VAL A 1007 24.78 13.47 4.74
N GLU A 1008 24.94 14.72 4.30
CA GLU A 1008 24.04 15.34 3.31
C GLU A 1008 24.10 14.65 1.92
N GLU A 1009 25.20 13.98 1.58
CA GLU A 1009 25.33 13.20 0.34
C GLU A 1009 24.74 11.78 0.42
N GLN A 1010 24.42 11.27 1.63
CA GLN A 1010 23.99 9.87 1.84
C GLN A 1010 22.57 9.72 2.42
N VAL A 1011 21.90 10.79 2.83
CA VAL A 1011 20.55 10.80 3.39
C VAL A 1011 19.58 11.54 2.45
#